data_9470dc780cad26b0d1bf8ff5ad58f151
#
_entry.id   9470dc780cad26b0d1bf8ff5ad58f151
#
_cell.length_a   1.000
_cell.length_b   1.000
_cell.length_c   1.000
_cell.angle_alpha   90.00
_cell.angle_beta   90.00
_cell.angle_gamma   90.00
#
_symmetry.space_group_name_H-M   'P 1'
#
loop_
_entity.id
_entity.type
_entity.pdbx_description
1 polymer ?
#
loop_
_entity_poly.entity_id
_entity_poly.type
_entity_poly.pdbx_seq_one_letter_code
_entity_poly.pdbx_strand_id
1 'polypeptide(L)'
;MLKKDINKYNTAQPSGRPMGRTDGETARAAGGTAHAVLTMFGKLLKTVLCICIITGCLVGLSVAAVIWSYHDVEMNASLASFKLKESSFMYVTDSLHIDSVDNAEWTQRLRYNAEEIRTRVDFTQIPDIMKEAMISIEDKRFYEHHGVDWKRTLGAVYGMATGNDTAGGSTITQQLIKNLTGENQVSVMRKVKEIFMALNLEKKYTKDEILEAYLNLVNYGNGYYGVEAAAKGYFGKDIWDCNIAECATIAATTQNPAALCVFYHPEANRKRRELVISEMYDQGRITRAEYDEAMEQSANLKLRGVDFEMDDEEEETDTQSVSTEVWNWYEEEVFNDTVDLLMQYANLDRDMAIDLIYNGGLKIYSAEYVPMQEAFENYLKNNWQEFTSDSGIWSGVCLMEYDGRILCVNTNQANDDNELLKKTGNRVQNNVSYSTNQPGSSIKPISVYAPALENNLITYGSVLKDEPLPNYFDDGSEGPNNFDGTFAGTVNVDQAITESLNAPVAQLINQMSPLVSYQFLTQNLHITSLSEEDSYNVGGVAIGGLTNGISVREMTGAYQIFGNGGKYYTPYTVYRIEDNEGNVIYDYQQNHSEEQAISFDTATIMNKLLHLPINGTDTDAYPTAHMVRRDDLDQIGKTGTTEDSNDVWYMGGTTAFVCGIWNGHEYKEEINDVDSAKKMYNGIIDWMEANYYDFLHSGSYVLSDNVVQLSYCRDSGLRPGPNCVHIANGWYSQNNIPRTCDGGSDHISRTSATATPSPSIEPSMEPSPRDAHESRMPSSA
;
A
#
# COMPACT_ATOMS: atom_id res chain seq x y z
N MET A 1 21.46 -11.10 44.93
CA MET A 1 22.20 -11.35 46.16
C MET A 1 21.23 -11.72 47.26
N LEU A 2 21.41 -12.97 47.74
CA LEU A 2 21.12 -13.56 49.05
C LEU A 2 19.62 -13.66 49.42
N LYS A 3 19.02 -14.82 49.31
CA LYS A 3 19.17 -16.16 49.96
C LYS A 3 18.92 -16.16 51.46
N LYS A 4 17.95 -17.04 51.80
CA LYS A 4 18.00 -18.12 52.85
C LYS A 4 17.32 -17.80 54.18
N ASP A 5 16.73 -18.66 54.94
CA ASP A 5 16.48 -20.13 55.00
C ASP A 5 15.31 -20.35 55.99
N ILE A 6 14.38 -21.23 55.79
CA ILE A 6 14.20 -22.67 56.05
C ILE A 6 14.29 -23.11 57.55
N ASN A 7 13.17 -23.71 57.97
CA ASN A 7 12.97 -24.91 58.87
C ASN A 7 13.29 -24.88 60.39
N LYS A 8 12.33 -25.41 61.15
CA LYS A 8 12.36 -26.78 61.79
C LYS A 8 11.21 -26.95 62.76
N TYR A 9 10.36 -27.92 62.55
CA TYR A 9 10.14 -29.24 63.24
C TYR A 9 10.39 -29.28 64.73
N ASN A 10 9.48 -29.75 65.63
CA ASN A 10 9.07 -31.11 65.92
C ASN A 10 8.32 -31.23 67.27
N THR A 11 7.31 -32.03 67.30
CA THR A 11 6.93 -33.17 68.16
C THR A 11 6.65 -32.95 69.64
N ALA A 12 5.51 -33.39 70.17
CA ALA A 12 5.18 -34.67 70.71
C ALA A 12 3.89 -34.61 71.55
N GLN A 13 3.05 -35.61 71.42
CA GLN A 13 1.97 -36.03 72.31
C GLN A 13 2.54 -36.79 73.51
N PRO A 14 1.80 -37.32 74.54
CA PRO A 14 0.33 -37.52 74.63
C PRO A 14 -0.25 -37.45 76.10
N SER A 15 -1.52 -37.82 76.11
CA SER A 15 -2.27 -38.54 77.20
C SER A 15 -3.12 -37.75 78.20
N GLY A 16 -4.34 -38.26 78.34
CA GLY A 16 -5.15 -38.12 79.53
C GLY A 16 -6.62 -37.68 79.39
N ARG A 17 -7.53 -38.63 79.16
CA ARG A 17 -8.96 -38.48 79.46
C ARG A 17 -9.16 -38.56 80.99
N PRO A 18 -10.28 -38.02 81.58
CA PRO A 18 -11.60 -38.54 81.38
C PRO A 18 -12.78 -37.53 81.37
N MET A 19 -13.88 -38.02 80.94
CA MET A 19 -15.31 -37.71 81.04
C MET A 19 -15.84 -36.68 82.03
N GLY A 20 -16.81 -35.91 81.56
CA GLY A 20 -17.84 -35.34 82.43
C GLY A 20 -18.72 -34.23 81.86
N ARG A 21 -19.86 -34.58 81.26
CA ARG A 21 -21.15 -33.88 81.24
C ARG A 21 -21.14 -32.32 81.07
N THR A 22 -21.85 -31.76 80.17
CA THR A 22 -23.22 -31.56 79.69
C THR A 22 -23.48 -30.09 79.34
N ASP A 23 -24.13 -29.88 78.24
CA ASP A 23 -25.06 -28.79 77.95
C ASP A 23 -24.62 -27.32 78.05
N GLY A 24 -24.30 -26.68 76.99
CA GLY A 24 -24.23 -25.21 76.93
C GLY A 24 -23.44 -24.56 75.76
N GLU A 25 -22.91 -25.33 74.84
CA GLU A 25 -21.96 -24.77 73.86
C GLU A 25 -22.49 -24.53 72.43
N THR A 26 -23.74 -24.84 72.09
CA THR A 26 -24.26 -24.68 70.74
C THR A 26 -24.64 -23.21 70.36
N ALA A 27 -24.76 -22.32 71.36
CA ALA A 27 -25.10 -20.92 71.09
C ALA A 27 -23.91 -19.95 70.89
N ARG A 28 -22.68 -20.38 71.27
CA ARG A 28 -21.47 -19.51 71.13
C ARG A 28 -20.68 -19.79 69.87
N ALA A 29 -20.76 -20.95 69.22
CA ALA A 29 -20.05 -21.29 67.98
C ALA A 29 -20.68 -20.60 66.76
N ALA A 30 -22.02 -20.40 66.73
CA ALA A 30 -22.70 -19.72 65.63
C ALA A 30 -22.42 -18.20 65.51
N GLY A 31 -22.11 -17.54 66.65
CA GLY A 31 -21.79 -16.13 66.72
C GLY A 31 -20.35 -15.83 66.29
N GLY A 32 -19.40 -16.75 66.53
CA GLY A 32 -18.00 -16.60 66.17
C GLY A 32 -17.72 -16.75 64.71
N THR A 33 -18.40 -17.69 64.06
CA THR A 33 -18.27 -17.91 62.58
C THR A 33 -18.90 -16.79 61.77
N ALA A 34 -20.06 -16.26 62.17
CA ALA A 34 -20.71 -15.11 61.52
C ALA A 34 -19.83 -13.84 61.62
N HIS A 35 -19.22 -13.59 62.78
CA HIS A 35 -18.33 -12.43 62.95
C HIS A 35 -17.01 -12.59 62.20
N ALA A 36 -16.44 -13.78 62.08
CA ALA A 36 -15.25 -14.08 61.27
C ALA A 36 -15.53 -13.93 59.77
N VAL A 37 -16.69 -14.41 59.30
CA VAL A 37 -17.12 -14.24 57.90
C VAL A 37 -17.37 -12.77 57.58
N LEU A 38 -18.02 -12.00 58.48
CA LEU A 38 -18.26 -10.58 58.26
C LEU A 38 -16.95 -9.76 58.24
N THR A 39 -15.97 -10.12 59.09
CA THR A 39 -14.66 -9.49 59.11
C THR A 39 -13.80 -9.89 57.89
N MET A 40 -13.90 -11.11 57.39
CA MET A 40 -13.27 -11.52 56.13
C MET A 40 -13.89 -10.78 54.92
N PHE A 41 -15.23 -10.67 54.88
CA PHE A 41 -15.93 -9.92 53.83
C PHE A 41 -15.60 -8.43 53.88
N GLY A 42 -15.47 -7.83 55.05
CA GLY A 42 -15.02 -6.45 55.23
C GLY A 42 -13.55 -6.22 54.80
N LYS A 43 -12.70 -7.19 55.04
CA LYS A 43 -11.30 -7.14 54.55
C LYS A 43 -11.24 -7.31 53.02
N LEU A 44 -11.98 -8.25 52.45
CA LEU A 44 -12.07 -8.44 50.99
C LEU A 44 -12.62 -7.19 50.30
N LEU A 45 -13.70 -6.59 50.83
CA LEU A 45 -14.25 -5.35 50.28
C LEU A 45 -13.26 -4.19 50.32
N LYS A 46 -12.52 -4.04 51.44
CA LYS A 46 -11.44 -3.04 51.56
C LYS A 46 -10.32 -3.31 50.56
N THR A 47 -9.92 -4.57 50.37
CA THR A 47 -8.87 -4.92 49.37
C THR A 47 -9.32 -4.61 47.95
N VAL A 48 -10.57 -4.97 47.60
CA VAL A 48 -11.16 -4.64 46.31
C VAL A 48 -11.23 -3.12 46.10
N LEU A 49 -11.68 -2.38 47.14
CA LEU A 49 -11.72 -0.92 47.08
C LEU A 49 -10.32 -0.30 46.91
N CYS A 50 -9.31 -0.81 47.62
CA CYS A 50 -7.93 -0.37 47.44
C CYS A 50 -7.38 -0.67 46.04
N ILE A 51 -7.67 -1.85 45.47
CA ILE A 51 -7.30 -2.20 44.13
C ILE A 51 -7.98 -1.25 43.14
N CYS A 52 -9.26 -0.97 43.27
CA CYS A 52 -9.98 -0.02 42.43
C CYS A 52 -9.40 1.40 42.52
N ILE A 53 -9.04 1.84 43.73
CA ILE A 53 -8.39 3.17 43.90
C ILE A 53 -7.00 3.19 43.25
N ILE A 54 -6.16 2.18 43.46
CA ILE A 54 -4.83 2.09 42.87
C ILE A 54 -4.93 2.04 41.32
N THR A 55 -5.84 1.22 40.82
CA THR A 55 -6.08 1.13 39.38
C THR A 55 -6.59 2.47 38.82
N GLY A 56 -7.52 3.13 39.54
CA GLY A 56 -7.99 4.47 39.19
C GLY A 56 -6.86 5.52 39.19
N CYS A 57 -5.94 5.48 40.16
CA CYS A 57 -4.79 6.36 40.23
C CYS A 57 -3.80 6.09 39.10
N LEU A 58 -3.51 4.82 38.78
CA LEU A 58 -2.63 4.46 37.67
C LEU A 58 -3.20 4.91 36.33
N VAL A 59 -4.50 4.68 36.09
CA VAL A 59 -5.19 5.17 34.90
C VAL A 59 -5.15 6.70 34.85
N GLY A 60 -5.40 7.37 35.98
CA GLY A 60 -5.33 8.83 36.07
C GLY A 60 -3.95 9.39 35.77
N LEU A 61 -2.89 8.74 36.25
CA LEU A 61 -1.49 9.11 35.95
C LEU A 61 -1.14 8.87 34.48
N SER A 62 -1.60 7.77 33.90
CA SER A 62 -1.38 7.49 32.47
C SER A 62 -2.11 8.52 31.60
N VAL A 63 -3.34 8.87 31.93
CA VAL A 63 -4.10 9.93 31.24
C VAL A 63 -3.40 11.28 31.39
N ALA A 64 -2.93 11.62 32.61
CA ALA A 64 -2.19 12.85 32.85
C ALA A 64 -0.88 12.92 32.07
N ALA A 65 -0.16 11.82 31.96
CA ALA A 65 1.05 11.73 31.14
C ALA A 65 0.76 11.93 29.65
N VAL A 66 -0.30 11.33 29.12
CA VAL A 66 -0.78 11.56 27.74
C VAL A 66 -1.18 13.02 27.54
N ILE A 67 -1.97 13.60 28.43
CA ILE A 67 -2.33 15.01 28.36
C ILE A 67 -1.08 15.90 28.33
N TRP A 68 -0.13 15.63 29.22
CA TRP A 68 1.12 16.41 29.29
C TRP A 68 1.98 16.26 28.04
N SER A 69 1.99 15.07 27.42
CA SER A 69 2.73 14.79 26.18
C SER A 69 2.14 15.46 24.93
N TYR A 70 0.82 15.70 24.91
CA TYR A 70 0.11 16.21 23.72
C TYR A 70 -0.51 17.59 23.89
N HIS A 71 -0.40 18.25 25.07
CA HIS A 71 -1.10 19.51 25.32
C HIS A 71 -0.61 20.69 24.45
N ASP A 72 0.64 20.65 23.98
CA ASP A 72 1.26 21.66 23.11
C ASP A 72 1.36 21.21 21.65
N VAL A 73 0.69 20.12 21.25
CA VAL A 73 0.68 19.70 19.85
C VAL A 73 -0.15 20.70 19.05
N GLU A 74 0.54 21.48 18.24
CA GLU A 74 -0.05 22.41 17.29
C GLU A 74 0.06 21.84 15.87
N MET A 75 -0.81 22.29 14.99
CA MET A 75 -0.67 22.07 13.56
C MET A 75 0.44 23.01 13.05
N ASN A 76 1.45 22.46 12.38
CA ASN A 76 2.63 23.22 11.94
C ASN A 76 2.33 24.19 10.80
N ALA A 77 1.18 24.05 10.12
CA ALA A 77 0.78 24.92 9.03
C ALA A 77 -0.24 25.96 9.49
N SER A 78 -0.06 27.18 9.02
CA SER A 78 -1.02 28.29 9.22
C SER A 78 -2.13 28.17 8.18
N LEU A 79 -3.41 28.31 8.57
CA LEU A 79 -4.51 28.49 7.61
C LEU A 79 -4.30 29.73 6.70
N ALA A 80 -3.36 30.61 7.06
CA ALA A 80 -3.00 31.79 6.28
C ALA A 80 -2.00 31.53 5.14
N SER A 81 -1.29 30.37 5.16
CA SER A 81 -0.34 29.99 4.09
C SER A 81 -1.01 29.65 2.76
N PHE A 82 -2.33 29.48 2.77
CA PHE A 82 -3.13 29.26 1.54
C PHE A 82 -3.42 30.55 0.73
N LYS A 83 -2.78 31.67 1.03
CA LYS A 83 -3.14 32.98 0.43
C LYS A 83 -2.35 33.40 -0.82
N LEU A 84 -1.33 32.67 -1.22
CA LEU A 84 -0.54 32.99 -2.41
C LEU A 84 -0.99 32.14 -3.59
N LYS A 85 -1.49 32.80 -4.64
CA LYS A 85 -1.90 32.15 -5.89
C LYS A 85 -0.79 32.32 -6.94
N GLU A 86 0.26 31.53 -6.85
CA GLU A 86 1.30 31.50 -7.88
C GLU A 86 1.39 30.09 -8.43
N SER A 87 1.28 29.95 -9.75
CA SER A 87 1.42 28.66 -10.40
C SER A 87 2.80 28.07 -10.17
N SER A 88 2.88 26.79 -9.86
CA SER A 88 4.15 26.07 -9.83
C SER A 88 4.54 25.56 -11.20
N PHE A 89 5.82 25.29 -11.38
CA PHE A 89 6.37 24.85 -12.65
C PHE A 89 7.24 23.62 -12.47
N MET A 90 7.06 22.66 -13.35
CA MET A 90 7.98 21.54 -13.53
C MET A 90 9.01 21.86 -14.60
N TYR A 91 10.26 21.59 -14.28
CA TYR A 91 11.40 21.78 -15.15
C TYR A 91 12.04 20.43 -15.49
N VAL A 92 12.47 20.28 -16.73
CA VAL A 92 13.18 19.11 -17.25
C VAL A 92 14.49 19.53 -17.90
N THR A 93 15.38 18.57 -18.12
CA THR A 93 16.65 18.78 -18.81
C THR A 93 16.74 17.89 -20.06
N ASP A 94 17.46 18.37 -21.08
CA ASP A 94 17.76 17.61 -22.30
C ASP A 94 18.93 16.61 -22.11
N SER A 95 19.44 16.47 -20.89
CA SER A 95 20.52 15.54 -20.56
C SER A 95 19.99 14.30 -19.86
N LEU A 96 20.37 13.13 -20.33
CA LEU A 96 19.99 11.87 -19.68
C LEU A 96 20.53 11.80 -18.24
N HIS A 97 21.74 12.31 -18.01
CA HIS A 97 22.35 12.41 -16.68
C HIS A 97 22.83 13.84 -16.43
N ILE A 98 22.78 14.27 -15.18
CA ILE A 98 23.27 15.58 -14.72
C ILE A 98 24.28 15.39 -13.58
N ASP A 99 25.31 16.22 -13.55
CA ASP A 99 26.27 16.24 -12.44
C ASP A 99 25.68 16.90 -11.19
N SER A 100 24.90 17.96 -11.37
CA SER A 100 24.17 18.66 -10.32
C SER A 100 23.03 19.50 -10.89
N VAL A 101 22.01 19.79 -10.08
CA VAL A 101 20.89 20.66 -10.45
C VAL A 101 21.34 22.06 -10.80
N ASP A 102 22.39 22.59 -10.10
CA ASP A 102 22.88 23.95 -10.29
C ASP A 102 23.66 24.15 -11.62
N ASN A 103 24.17 23.06 -12.20
CA ASN A 103 24.98 23.12 -13.43
C ASN A 103 24.22 22.67 -14.67
N ALA A 104 23.02 22.11 -14.52
CA ALA A 104 22.21 21.66 -15.64
C ALA A 104 21.41 22.81 -16.27
N GLU A 105 21.14 22.69 -17.56
CA GLU A 105 20.22 23.58 -18.27
C GLU A 105 18.79 23.06 -18.10
N TRP A 106 17.89 23.90 -17.64
CA TRP A 106 16.52 23.55 -17.32
C TRP A 106 15.53 24.24 -18.24
N THR A 107 14.61 23.49 -18.78
CA THR A 107 13.51 23.98 -19.61
C THR A 107 12.19 23.73 -18.85
N GLN A 108 11.31 24.74 -18.86
CA GLN A 108 9.97 24.60 -18.29
C GLN A 108 9.17 23.59 -19.13
N ARG A 109 8.66 22.55 -18.49
CA ARG A 109 7.85 21.49 -19.13
C ARG A 109 6.37 21.65 -18.85
N LEU A 110 5.99 21.73 -17.58
CA LEU A 110 4.60 21.85 -17.17
C LEU A 110 4.39 23.10 -16.31
N ARG A 111 3.18 23.60 -16.38
CA ARG A 111 2.64 24.59 -15.45
C ARG A 111 1.48 23.98 -14.68
N TYR A 112 1.61 23.89 -13.37
CA TYR A 112 0.53 23.45 -12.51
C TYR A 112 -0.40 24.62 -12.24
N ASN A 113 -1.59 24.62 -12.83
CA ASN A 113 -2.60 25.65 -12.68
C ASN A 113 -3.74 25.14 -11.82
N ALA A 114 -4.15 25.95 -10.86
CA ALA A 114 -5.27 25.63 -9.96
C ALA A 114 -6.66 25.84 -10.57
N GLU A 115 -6.77 26.29 -11.82
CA GLU A 115 -8.05 26.81 -12.33
C GLU A 115 -9.19 25.79 -12.46
N GLU A 116 -8.95 24.48 -12.34
CA GLU A 116 -10.03 23.52 -12.59
C GLU A 116 -10.48 22.65 -11.42
N ILE A 117 -9.79 22.59 -10.27
CA ILE A 117 -10.20 21.66 -9.21
C ILE A 117 -10.49 22.31 -7.86
N ARG A 118 -10.00 23.52 -7.60
CA ARG A 118 -10.22 24.24 -6.34
C ARG A 118 -10.54 25.71 -6.60
N THR A 119 -11.79 26.03 -6.70
CA THR A 119 -12.22 27.43 -6.62
C THR A 119 -12.47 27.72 -5.15
N ARG A 120 -11.49 28.37 -4.50
CA ARG A 120 -11.71 28.87 -3.14
C ARG A 120 -12.74 30.01 -3.18
N VAL A 121 -13.65 29.97 -2.24
CA VAL A 121 -14.64 31.04 -2.01
C VAL A 121 -14.49 31.56 -0.59
N ASP A 122 -14.56 32.87 -0.45
CA ASP A 122 -14.54 33.51 0.85
C ASP A 122 -15.81 33.15 1.64
N PHE A 123 -15.71 33.13 2.98
CA PHE A 123 -16.82 32.78 3.85
C PHE A 123 -18.11 33.54 3.55
N THR A 124 -18.00 34.79 3.11
CA THR A 124 -19.13 35.65 2.74
C THR A 124 -19.80 35.27 1.41
N GLN A 125 -19.10 34.57 0.54
CA GLN A 125 -19.60 34.08 -0.74
C GLN A 125 -20.31 32.72 -0.60
N ILE A 126 -19.95 31.95 0.42
CA ILE A 126 -20.64 30.69 0.71
C ILE A 126 -22.03 31.00 1.25
N PRO A 127 -23.12 30.52 0.63
CA PRO A 127 -24.47 30.80 1.09
C PRO A 127 -24.73 30.15 2.46
N ASP A 128 -25.53 30.84 3.29
CA ASP A 128 -25.85 30.34 4.63
C ASP A 128 -26.50 28.95 4.58
N ILE A 129 -27.25 28.69 3.52
CA ILE A 129 -27.88 27.36 3.33
C ILE A 129 -26.86 26.22 3.21
N MET A 130 -25.70 26.44 2.57
CA MET A 130 -24.62 25.46 2.48
C MET A 130 -23.95 25.25 3.85
N LYS A 131 -23.66 26.33 4.57
CA LYS A 131 -23.12 26.28 5.94
C LYS A 131 -24.04 25.50 6.86
N GLU A 132 -25.34 25.80 6.80
CA GLU A 132 -26.36 25.16 7.65
C GLU A 132 -26.58 23.70 7.26
N ALA A 133 -26.53 23.31 5.98
CA ALA A 133 -26.59 21.93 5.55
C ALA A 133 -25.44 21.11 6.13
N MET A 134 -24.21 21.66 6.04
CA MET A 134 -23.02 21.01 6.57
C MET A 134 -23.04 20.87 8.08
N ILE A 135 -23.36 21.95 8.80
CA ILE A 135 -23.46 21.94 10.27
C ILE A 135 -24.53 20.97 10.73
N SER A 136 -25.68 20.94 10.05
CA SER A 136 -26.80 20.09 10.44
C SER A 136 -26.47 18.59 10.41
N ILE A 137 -25.69 18.16 9.42
CA ILE A 137 -25.38 16.73 9.24
C ILE A 137 -24.09 16.32 9.97
N GLU A 138 -23.07 17.17 9.98
CA GLU A 138 -21.76 16.80 10.51
C GLU A 138 -21.59 17.23 11.97
N ASP A 139 -22.02 18.43 12.35
CA ASP A 139 -21.76 18.97 13.69
C ASP A 139 -22.80 19.98 14.15
N LYS A 140 -23.98 19.53 14.49
CA LYS A 140 -25.12 20.40 14.83
C LYS A 140 -24.92 21.39 15.99
N ARG A 141 -23.87 21.19 16.79
CA ARG A 141 -23.47 22.09 17.88
C ARG A 141 -22.13 22.77 17.62
N PHE A 142 -21.74 22.92 16.37
CA PHE A 142 -20.46 23.46 15.98
C PHE A 142 -20.11 24.78 16.68
N TYR A 143 -21.05 25.71 16.76
CA TYR A 143 -20.84 26.99 17.43
C TYR A 143 -20.92 26.95 18.96
N GLU A 144 -21.30 25.80 19.57
CA GLU A 144 -21.48 25.68 21.02
C GLU A 144 -20.27 25.09 21.74
N HIS A 145 -19.41 24.34 21.04
CA HIS A 145 -18.25 23.70 21.64
C HIS A 145 -16.93 24.35 21.19
N HIS A 146 -15.82 23.95 21.83
CA HIS A 146 -14.46 24.44 21.51
C HIS A 146 -13.60 23.30 21.00
N GLY A 147 -13.70 22.94 19.72
CA GLY A 147 -12.94 21.93 19.03
C GLY A 147 -13.48 20.50 19.19
N VAL A 148 -14.02 20.16 20.35
CA VAL A 148 -14.54 18.83 20.68
C VAL A 148 -15.91 18.93 21.32
N ASP A 149 -16.87 18.20 20.75
CA ASP A 149 -18.19 18.01 21.39
C ASP A 149 -18.12 16.82 22.37
N TRP A 150 -17.81 17.11 23.64
CA TRP A 150 -17.68 16.08 24.68
C TRP A 150 -18.94 15.25 24.90
N LYS A 151 -20.14 15.83 24.71
CA LYS A 151 -21.39 15.07 24.86
C LYS A 151 -21.53 14.02 23.77
N ARG A 152 -21.21 14.40 22.51
CA ARG A 152 -21.25 13.50 21.35
C ARG A 152 -20.13 12.44 21.42
N THR A 153 -18.92 12.86 21.77
CA THR A 153 -17.76 11.96 21.91
C THR A 153 -17.98 10.90 22.98
N LEU A 154 -18.47 11.28 24.17
CA LEU A 154 -18.79 10.31 25.24
C LEU A 154 -19.96 9.41 24.84
N GLY A 155 -20.97 9.93 24.14
CA GLY A 155 -22.06 9.13 23.59
C GLY A 155 -21.60 8.07 22.60
N ALA A 156 -20.68 8.43 21.70
CA ALA A 156 -20.10 7.49 20.74
C ALA A 156 -19.26 6.39 21.42
N VAL A 157 -18.45 6.75 22.43
CA VAL A 157 -17.67 5.78 23.22
C VAL A 157 -18.59 4.82 23.97
N TYR A 158 -19.69 5.33 24.57
CA TYR A 158 -20.68 4.49 25.25
C TYR A 158 -21.41 3.56 24.27
N GLY A 159 -21.76 4.06 23.07
CA GLY A 159 -22.38 3.27 22.00
C GLY A 159 -21.48 2.12 21.53
N MET A 160 -20.19 2.40 21.28
CA MET A 160 -19.22 1.34 20.97
C MET A 160 -19.09 0.29 22.07
N ALA A 161 -19.05 0.73 23.33
CA ALA A 161 -18.94 -0.19 24.47
C ALA A 161 -20.18 -1.07 24.68
N THR A 162 -21.35 -0.61 24.22
CA THR A 162 -22.64 -1.34 24.37
C THR A 162 -23.07 -2.07 23.10
N GLY A 163 -22.28 -2.00 22.00
CA GLY A 163 -22.61 -2.65 20.73
C GLY A 163 -23.77 -1.97 19.97
N ASN A 164 -24.16 -0.77 20.37
CA ASN A 164 -25.12 0.05 19.66
C ASN A 164 -24.35 1.01 18.75
N ASP A 165 -24.46 0.77 17.45
CA ASP A 165 -23.82 1.61 16.42
C ASP A 165 -24.47 3.01 16.45
N THR A 166 -23.80 3.96 17.04
CA THR A 166 -24.25 5.35 17.12
C THR A 166 -23.43 6.22 16.19
N ALA A 167 -24.07 7.20 15.56
CA ALA A 167 -23.50 8.16 14.61
C ALA A 167 -22.15 8.72 15.05
N GLY A 168 -21.26 8.97 14.10
CA GLY A 168 -19.89 9.43 14.29
C GLY A 168 -19.73 10.57 15.31
N GLY A 169 -18.74 10.46 16.18
CA GLY A 169 -18.53 11.39 17.31
C GLY A 169 -17.58 12.56 17.00
N SER A 170 -17.06 12.72 15.79
CA SER A 170 -16.11 13.76 15.42
C SER A 170 -16.80 15.08 15.08
N THR A 171 -16.15 16.19 15.42
CA THR A 171 -16.61 17.56 15.09
C THR A 171 -16.06 17.98 13.72
N ILE A 172 -16.60 19.06 13.14
CA ILE A 172 -16.06 19.69 11.92
C ILE A 172 -14.58 20.04 12.11
N THR A 173 -14.20 20.61 13.26
CA THR A 173 -12.80 20.93 13.57
C THR A 173 -11.90 19.70 13.58
N GLN A 174 -12.37 18.58 14.15
CA GLN A 174 -11.63 17.32 14.15
C GLN A 174 -11.54 16.71 12.74
N GLN A 175 -12.59 16.82 11.95
CA GLN A 175 -12.58 16.35 10.55
C GLN A 175 -11.64 17.21 9.69
N LEU A 176 -11.62 18.54 9.89
CA LEU A 176 -10.68 19.43 9.23
C LEU A 176 -9.24 18.99 9.53
N ILE A 177 -8.90 18.74 10.80
CA ILE A 177 -7.57 18.27 11.19
C ILE A 177 -7.25 16.93 10.56
N LYS A 178 -8.18 15.98 10.60
CA LYS A 178 -8.01 14.66 9.95
C LYS A 178 -7.70 14.83 8.45
N ASN A 179 -8.44 15.68 7.76
CA ASN A 179 -8.23 15.94 6.33
C ASN A 179 -6.89 16.64 6.08
N LEU A 180 -6.52 17.59 6.95
CA LEU A 180 -5.26 18.32 6.88
C LEU A 180 -4.04 17.47 7.24
N THR A 181 -4.15 16.43 8.08
CA THR A 181 -3.01 15.61 8.51
C THR A 181 -2.87 14.31 7.71
N GLY A 182 -3.83 13.98 6.85
CA GLY A 182 -3.84 12.71 6.08
C GLY A 182 -3.80 11.43 6.94
N GLU A 183 -3.79 11.56 8.28
CA GLU A 183 -3.67 10.44 9.20
C GLU A 183 -4.95 9.59 9.23
N ASN A 184 -5.06 8.62 8.31
CA ASN A 184 -6.23 7.73 8.19
C ASN A 184 -6.16 6.47 9.08
N GLN A 185 -5.02 6.18 9.72
CA GLN A 185 -4.87 5.00 10.58
C GLN A 185 -5.82 5.02 11.77
N VAL A 186 -6.51 3.90 12.01
CA VAL A 186 -7.41 3.74 13.15
C VAL A 186 -6.61 3.46 14.42
N SER A 187 -6.21 4.49 15.16
CA SER A 187 -5.50 4.34 16.43
C SER A 187 -6.05 5.28 17.51
N VAL A 188 -6.05 4.81 18.74
CA VAL A 188 -6.48 5.61 19.90
C VAL A 188 -5.58 6.82 20.10
N MET A 189 -4.27 6.66 19.88
CA MET A 189 -3.28 7.74 20.05
C MET A 189 -3.45 8.83 19.00
N ARG A 190 -3.71 8.45 17.73
CA ARG A 190 -4.08 9.38 16.68
C ARG A 190 -5.31 10.22 17.08
N LYS A 191 -6.36 9.57 17.60
CA LYS A 191 -7.57 10.30 18.02
C LYS A 191 -7.34 11.23 19.20
N VAL A 192 -6.43 10.89 20.11
CA VAL A 192 -6.00 11.77 21.19
C VAL A 192 -5.24 12.98 20.62
N LYS A 193 -4.30 12.78 19.69
CA LYS A 193 -3.57 13.86 19.01
C LYS A 193 -4.55 14.80 18.29
N GLU A 194 -5.46 14.25 17.49
CA GLU A 194 -6.52 14.99 16.79
C GLU A 194 -7.35 15.88 17.76
N ILE A 195 -7.73 15.36 18.93
CA ILE A 195 -8.47 16.11 19.95
C ILE A 195 -7.67 17.33 20.42
N PHE A 196 -6.38 17.14 20.75
CA PHE A 196 -5.54 18.26 21.23
C PHE A 196 -5.29 19.28 20.14
N MET A 197 -5.05 18.84 18.89
CA MET A 197 -4.93 19.75 17.75
C MET A 197 -6.22 20.55 17.53
N ALA A 198 -7.41 19.93 17.64
CA ALA A 198 -8.69 20.60 17.51
C ALA A 198 -8.90 21.68 18.61
N LEU A 199 -8.55 21.35 19.86
CA LEU A 199 -8.61 22.31 20.97
C LEU A 199 -7.64 23.48 20.78
N ASN A 200 -6.47 23.26 20.22
CA ASN A 200 -5.46 24.27 19.97
C ASN A 200 -5.80 25.13 18.73
N LEU A 201 -6.36 24.50 17.67
CA LEU A 201 -6.81 25.21 16.48
C LEU A 201 -7.89 26.25 16.83
N GLU A 202 -8.88 25.90 17.65
CA GLU A 202 -9.94 26.83 18.08
C GLU A 202 -9.51 27.90 19.09
N LYS A 203 -8.29 27.83 19.62
CA LYS A 203 -7.69 28.96 20.36
C LYS A 203 -7.11 30.01 19.40
N LYS A 204 -6.73 29.59 18.20
CA LYS A 204 -6.00 30.42 17.23
C LYS A 204 -6.91 31.02 16.16
N TYR A 205 -7.96 30.29 15.76
CA TYR A 205 -8.89 30.67 14.69
C TYR A 205 -10.33 30.68 15.18
N THR A 206 -11.13 31.54 14.56
CA THR A 206 -12.58 31.66 14.82
C THR A 206 -13.33 30.46 14.21
N LYS A 207 -14.56 30.22 14.64
CA LYS A 207 -15.45 29.23 14.08
C LYS A 207 -15.69 29.42 12.57
N ASP A 208 -15.84 30.66 12.15
CA ASP A 208 -16.10 31.02 10.76
C ASP A 208 -14.88 30.75 9.89
N GLU A 209 -13.66 31.05 10.34
CA GLU A 209 -12.42 30.68 9.63
C GLU A 209 -12.22 29.16 9.53
N ILE A 210 -12.57 28.42 10.57
CA ILE A 210 -12.50 26.94 10.57
C ILE A 210 -13.53 26.36 9.61
N LEU A 211 -14.75 26.88 9.61
CA LEU A 211 -15.82 26.42 8.71
C LEU A 211 -15.50 26.77 7.24
N GLU A 212 -14.97 27.98 6.99
CA GLU A 212 -14.49 28.37 5.67
C GLU A 212 -13.42 27.40 5.15
N ALA A 213 -12.41 27.13 5.98
CA ALA A 213 -11.35 26.18 5.63
C ALA A 213 -11.92 24.79 5.36
N TYR A 214 -12.81 24.30 6.20
CA TYR A 214 -13.46 23.01 6.04
C TYR A 214 -14.23 22.92 4.71
N LEU A 215 -15.08 23.87 4.43
CA LEU A 215 -15.92 23.90 3.21
C LEU A 215 -15.09 24.01 1.92
N ASN A 216 -13.92 24.64 1.98
CA ASN A 216 -13.01 24.79 0.84
C ASN A 216 -12.04 23.59 0.65
N LEU A 217 -11.84 22.76 1.68
CA LEU A 217 -10.80 21.69 1.66
C LEU A 217 -11.36 20.27 1.55
N VAL A 218 -12.62 20.06 1.94
CA VAL A 218 -13.19 18.70 1.98
C VAL A 218 -13.39 18.15 0.58
N ASN A 219 -13.10 16.85 0.43
CA ASN A 219 -13.41 16.08 -0.77
C ASN A 219 -14.91 15.79 -0.85
N TYR A 220 -15.53 16.20 -1.92
CA TYR A 220 -16.95 15.98 -2.19
C TYR A 220 -17.21 14.87 -3.24
N GLY A 221 -16.21 14.05 -3.57
CA GLY A 221 -16.29 13.00 -4.58
C GLY A 221 -15.98 13.50 -5.99
N ASN A 222 -15.70 12.57 -6.89
CA ASN A 222 -15.36 12.85 -8.29
C ASN A 222 -14.20 13.85 -8.47
N GLY A 223 -13.24 13.86 -7.55
CA GLY A 223 -12.10 14.79 -7.60
C GLY A 223 -12.41 16.24 -7.22
N TYR A 224 -13.63 16.55 -6.78
CA TYR A 224 -14.01 17.91 -6.39
C TYR A 224 -13.65 18.18 -4.94
N TYR A 225 -12.72 19.10 -4.72
CA TYR A 225 -12.34 19.61 -3.41
C TYR A 225 -12.86 21.04 -3.24
N GLY A 226 -13.61 21.29 -2.19
CA GLY A 226 -14.29 22.54 -1.94
C GLY A 226 -15.70 22.61 -2.53
N VAL A 227 -16.55 23.38 -1.83
CA VAL A 227 -17.99 23.48 -2.17
C VAL A 227 -18.24 24.10 -3.53
N GLU A 228 -17.39 25.04 -3.96
CA GLU A 228 -17.51 25.70 -5.25
C GLU A 228 -17.17 24.74 -6.40
N ALA A 229 -16.08 24.00 -6.27
CA ALA A 229 -15.71 22.98 -7.24
C ALA A 229 -16.81 21.90 -7.36
N ALA A 230 -17.39 21.49 -6.22
CA ALA A 230 -18.49 20.54 -6.20
C ALA A 230 -19.77 21.11 -6.86
N ALA A 231 -20.11 22.38 -6.62
CA ALA A 231 -21.26 23.04 -7.21
C ALA A 231 -21.12 23.14 -8.73
N LYS A 232 -19.96 23.60 -9.22
CA LYS A 232 -19.66 23.66 -10.66
C LYS A 232 -19.64 22.30 -11.30
N GLY A 233 -19.00 21.32 -10.66
CA GLY A 233 -18.89 19.98 -11.18
C GLY A 233 -20.22 19.24 -11.24
N TYR A 234 -21.01 19.29 -10.18
CA TYR A 234 -22.30 18.58 -10.13
C TYR A 234 -23.42 19.30 -10.86
N PHE A 235 -23.48 20.64 -10.81
CA PHE A 235 -24.65 21.40 -11.26
C PHE A 235 -24.33 22.45 -12.33
N GLY A 236 -23.05 22.70 -12.64
CA GLY A 236 -22.68 23.78 -13.57
C GLY A 236 -22.98 25.18 -13.04
N LYS A 237 -23.03 25.35 -11.71
CA LYS A 237 -23.42 26.61 -11.03
C LYS A 237 -22.35 27.01 -10.03
N ASP A 238 -22.28 28.29 -9.75
CA ASP A 238 -21.59 28.78 -8.58
C ASP A 238 -22.34 28.37 -7.29
N ILE A 239 -21.58 28.20 -6.18
CA ILE A 239 -22.18 27.72 -4.92
C ILE A 239 -23.27 28.66 -4.37
N TRP A 240 -23.15 29.97 -4.61
CA TRP A 240 -24.14 30.95 -4.17
C TRP A 240 -25.46 30.90 -4.94
N ASP A 241 -25.51 30.20 -6.10
CA ASP A 241 -26.71 30.00 -6.91
C ASP A 241 -27.34 28.60 -6.65
N CYS A 242 -26.76 27.79 -5.78
CA CYS A 242 -27.26 26.50 -5.42
C CYS A 242 -28.47 26.59 -4.48
N ASN A 243 -29.51 25.78 -4.77
CA ASN A 243 -30.68 25.63 -3.90
C ASN A 243 -30.42 24.68 -2.72
N ILE A 244 -31.42 24.51 -1.83
CA ILE A 244 -31.29 23.67 -0.63
C ILE A 244 -30.96 22.22 -0.98
N ALA A 245 -31.62 21.65 -2.00
CA ALA A 245 -31.39 20.26 -2.40
C ALA A 245 -30.00 20.05 -3.00
N GLU A 246 -29.49 21.02 -3.75
CA GLU A 246 -28.14 21.01 -4.32
C GLU A 246 -27.08 21.13 -3.21
N CYS A 247 -27.22 22.09 -2.28
CA CYS A 247 -26.36 22.20 -1.09
C CYS A 247 -26.38 20.92 -0.23
N ALA A 248 -27.57 20.34 -0.02
CA ALA A 248 -27.72 19.08 0.71
C ALA A 248 -27.09 17.89 -0.03
N THR A 249 -27.06 17.92 -1.39
CA THR A 249 -26.35 16.90 -2.21
C THR A 249 -24.86 16.96 -1.98
N ILE A 250 -24.27 18.15 -1.99
CA ILE A 250 -22.86 18.36 -1.69
C ILE A 250 -22.56 17.89 -0.26
N ALA A 251 -23.32 18.36 0.73
CA ALA A 251 -23.13 17.96 2.13
C ALA A 251 -23.29 16.44 2.35
N ALA A 252 -24.12 15.76 1.57
CA ALA A 252 -24.34 14.33 1.68
C ALA A 252 -23.10 13.49 1.35
N THR A 253 -22.18 13.99 0.51
CA THR A 253 -21.00 13.24 0.05
C THR A 253 -19.89 13.15 1.09
N THR A 254 -19.82 14.05 2.06
CA THR A 254 -18.69 14.18 3.00
C THR A 254 -18.37 12.95 3.82
N GLN A 255 -19.37 12.13 4.17
CA GLN A 255 -19.18 10.95 5.02
C GLN A 255 -18.34 9.87 4.34
N ASN A 256 -18.57 9.64 3.04
CA ASN A 256 -17.83 8.68 2.22
C ASN A 256 -17.94 9.14 0.75
N PRO A 257 -17.01 9.99 0.27
CA PRO A 257 -17.08 10.57 -1.06
C PRO A 257 -17.18 9.56 -2.19
N ALA A 258 -16.48 8.43 -2.09
CA ALA A 258 -16.55 7.38 -3.12
C ALA A 258 -17.92 6.68 -3.16
N ALA A 259 -18.49 6.32 -2.00
CA ALA A 259 -19.76 5.59 -1.94
C ALA A 259 -21.01 6.49 -2.04
N LEU A 260 -20.85 7.82 -1.95
CA LEU A 260 -21.95 8.79 -1.92
C LEU A 260 -21.86 9.82 -3.05
N CYS A 261 -20.91 9.67 -3.98
CA CYS A 261 -20.83 10.50 -5.17
C CYS A 261 -22.16 10.39 -5.97
N VAL A 262 -22.76 11.53 -6.27
CA VAL A 262 -24.10 11.56 -6.90
C VAL A 262 -24.08 11.00 -8.33
N PHE A 263 -22.95 11.06 -9.03
CA PHE A 263 -22.81 10.50 -10.39
C PHE A 263 -22.80 8.98 -10.41
N TYR A 264 -22.10 8.36 -9.44
CA TYR A 264 -21.92 6.91 -9.41
C TYR A 264 -22.93 6.20 -8.51
N HIS A 265 -23.40 6.89 -7.46
CA HIS A 265 -24.30 6.33 -6.44
C HIS A 265 -25.51 7.24 -6.17
N PRO A 266 -26.32 7.59 -7.19
CA PRO A 266 -27.40 8.59 -7.07
C PRO A 266 -28.41 8.25 -5.99
N GLU A 267 -28.80 6.98 -5.82
CA GLU A 267 -29.77 6.56 -4.82
C GLU A 267 -29.21 6.58 -3.38
N ALA A 268 -27.92 6.26 -3.21
CA ALA A 268 -27.28 6.35 -1.91
C ALA A 268 -27.13 7.83 -1.48
N ASN A 269 -26.71 8.69 -2.42
CA ASN A 269 -26.64 10.14 -2.19
C ASN A 269 -28.04 10.68 -1.90
N ARG A 270 -29.06 10.32 -2.68
CA ARG A 270 -30.44 10.78 -2.48
C ARG A 270 -30.94 10.49 -1.07
N LYS A 271 -30.78 9.26 -0.57
CA LYS A 271 -31.18 8.90 0.80
C LYS A 271 -30.51 9.77 1.85
N ARG A 272 -29.20 10.04 1.66
CA ARG A 272 -28.46 10.86 2.61
C ARG A 272 -28.78 12.35 2.46
N ARG A 273 -28.98 12.85 1.24
CA ARG A 273 -29.44 14.22 0.95
C ARG A 273 -30.78 14.52 1.62
N GLU A 274 -31.77 13.60 1.49
CA GLU A 274 -33.06 13.72 2.14
C GLU A 274 -32.92 13.70 3.69
N LEU A 275 -31.94 12.97 4.23
CA LEU A 275 -31.60 13.03 5.66
C LEU A 275 -31.01 14.40 6.01
N VAL A 276 -30.11 15.00 5.21
CA VAL A 276 -29.59 16.35 5.44
C VAL A 276 -30.71 17.35 5.51
N ILE A 277 -31.63 17.35 4.54
CA ILE A 277 -32.78 18.25 4.49
C ILE A 277 -33.68 18.05 5.73
N SER A 278 -33.90 16.80 6.15
CA SER A 278 -34.69 16.49 7.35
C SER A 278 -34.01 17.01 8.63
N GLU A 279 -32.68 16.85 8.75
CA GLU A 279 -31.92 17.36 9.89
C GLU A 279 -31.91 18.90 9.95
N MET A 280 -31.84 19.57 8.79
CA MET A 280 -31.97 21.03 8.71
C MET A 280 -33.34 21.50 9.22
N TYR A 281 -34.42 20.81 8.84
CA TYR A 281 -35.77 21.12 9.32
C TYR A 281 -35.95 20.82 10.82
N ASP A 282 -35.53 19.67 11.28
CA ASP A 282 -35.67 19.25 12.69
C ASP A 282 -34.86 20.14 13.64
N GLN A 283 -33.78 20.76 13.15
CA GLN A 283 -32.97 21.72 13.89
C GLN A 283 -33.48 23.17 13.72
N GLY A 284 -34.56 23.40 12.97
CA GLY A 284 -35.16 24.71 12.76
C GLY A 284 -34.33 25.65 11.89
N ARG A 285 -33.47 25.11 11.04
CA ARG A 285 -32.59 25.84 10.12
C ARG A 285 -33.32 26.26 8.84
N ILE A 286 -34.34 25.50 8.47
CA ILE A 286 -35.25 25.79 7.37
C ILE A 286 -36.70 25.69 7.83
N THR A 287 -37.58 26.42 7.18
CA THR A 287 -39.02 26.43 7.43
C THR A 287 -39.68 25.16 6.83
N ARG A 288 -40.94 24.90 7.22
CA ARG A 288 -41.71 23.80 6.63
C ARG A 288 -41.91 23.95 5.12
N ALA A 289 -42.10 25.16 4.64
CA ALA A 289 -42.27 25.42 3.20
C ALA A 289 -40.97 25.14 2.43
N GLU A 290 -39.82 25.58 2.94
CA GLU A 290 -38.51 25.31 2.36
C GLU A 290 -38.17 23.80 2.41
N TYR A 291 -38.56 23.10 3.47
CA TYR A 291 -38.41 21.64 3.55
C TYR A 291 -39.18 20.93 2.45
N ASP A 292 -40.47 21.26 2.30
CA ASP A 292 -41.35 20.62 1.31
C ASP A 292 -40.83 20.91 -0.12
N GLU A 293 -40.38 22.13 -0.40
CA GLU A 293 -39.76 22.53 -1.68
C GLU A 293 -38.44 21.78 -1.92
N ALA A 294 -37.55 21.71 -0.92
CA ALA A 294 -36.28 21.02 -1.02
C ALA A 294 -36.44 19.51 -1.27
N MET A 295 -37.45 18.88 -0.67
CA MET A 295 -37.78 17.47 -0.92
C MET A 295 -38.29 17.24 -2.35
N GLU A 296 -39.07 18.17 -2.90
CA GLU A 296 -39.51 18.15 -4.30
C GLU A 296 -38.32 18.34 -5.25
N GLN A 297 -37.44 19.32 -5.00
CA GLN A 297 -36.19 19.56 -5.74
C GLN A 297 -35.28 18.33 -5.67
N SER A 298 -35.15 17.69 -4.50
CA SER A 298 -34.38 16.47 -4.31
C SER A 298 -34.87 15.31 -5.20
N ALA A 299 -36.18 15.18 -5.37
CA ALA A 299 -36.77 14.14 -6.23
C ALA A 299 -36.52 14.42 -7.72
N ASN A 300 -36.33 15.67 -8.09
CA ASN A 300 -36.15 16.14 -9.47
C ASN A 300 -34.75 16.75 -9.71
N LEU A 301 -33.72 16.31 -8.97
CA LEU A 301 -32.37 16.84 -9.07
C LEU A 301 -31.83 16.61 -10.48
N LYS A 302 -31.20 17.64 -11.04
CA LYS A 302 -30.55 17.58 -12.35
C LYS A 302 -29.05 17.72 -12.19
N LEU A 303 -28.29 16.96 -12.94
CA LEU A 303 -26.84 16.90 -12.90
C LEU A 303 -26.25 17.32 -14.25
N ARG A 304 -25.14 18.07 -14.18
CA ARG A 304 -24.38 18.48 -15.35
C ARG A 304 -23.82 17.24 -16.06
N GLY A 305 -23.90 17.23 -17.40
CA GLY A 305 -23.40 16.12 -18.23
C GLY A 305 -24.28 14.86 -18.22
N VAL A 306 -25.37 14.85 -17.42
CA VAL A 306 -26.34 13.72 -17.37
C VAL A 306 -27.72 14.20 -17.85
N ASP A 307 -28.22 15.31 -17.30
CA ASP A 307 -29.58 15.80 -17.55
C ASP A 307 -29.63 16.99 -18.51
N PHE A 308 -28.53 17.64 -18.81
CA PHE A 308 -28.40 18.73 -19.76
C PHE A 308 -27.06 18.72 -20.47
N GLU A 309 -27.07 18.90 -21.78
CA GLU A 309 -25.90 19.10 -22.63
C GLU A 309 -25.27 20.47 -22.36
N MET A 310 -23.94 20.57 -22.54
CA MET A 310 -23.27 21.87 -22.50
C MET A 310 -23.59 22.61 -23.77
N ASP A 311 -24.11 23.84 -23.66
CA ASP A 311 -24.19 24.76 -24.81
C ASP A 311 -22.75 25.19 -25.16
N ASP A 312 -22.28 24.75 -26.35
CA ASP A 312 -20.94 25.05 -26.87
C ASP A 312 -20.74 26.52 -27.29
N GLU A 313 -21.66 27.45 -26.94
CA GLU A 313 -21.69 28.82 -27.48
C GLU A 313 -21.38 29.95 -26.48
N GLU A 314 -20.98 29.70 -25.22
CA GLU A 314 -20.65 30.79 -24.27
C GLU A 314 -19.23 30.72 -23.69
N GLU A 315 -18.20 30.48 -24.51
CA GLU A 315 -16.80 30.73 -24.09
C GLU A 315 -15.90 31.21 -25.23
N GLU A 316 -16.27 32.33 -25.89
CA GLU A 316 -15.29 33.20 -26.57
C GLU A 316 -15.17 34.52 -25.83
N THR A 317 -14.73 34.54 -24.58
CA THR A 317 -14.14 35.70 -23.95
C THR A 317 -12.97 35.30 -23.08
N ASP A 318 -11.77 35.33 -23.67
CA ASP A 318 -10.46 35.51 -22.99
C ASP A 318 -10.03 34.41 -22.04
N THR A 319 -10.34 33.16 -22.34
CA THR A 319 -9.65 31.99 -21.78
C THR A 319 -8.57 31.57 -22.76
N GLN A 320 -7.30 31.94 -22.48
CA GLN A 320 -6.19 31.15 -22.96
C GLN A 320 -6.53 29.71 -22.69
N SER A 321 -6.66 28.90 -23.74
CA SER A 321 -6.96 27.49 -23.68
C SER A 321 -6.22 26.87 -22.51
N VAL A 322 -6.96 26.48 -21.49
CA VAL A 322 -6.46 25.54 -20.49
C VAL A 322 -6.14 24.30 -21.30
N SER A 323 -4.85 24.06 -21.55
CA SER A 323 -4.46 22.81 -22.16
C SER A 323 -4.83 21.74 -21.15
N THR A 324 -5.85 20.96 -21.46
CA THR A 324 -6.05 19.62 -20.92
C THR A 324 -4.91 18.75 -21.50
N GLU A 325 -3.67 19.15 -21.24
CA GLU A 325 -2.52 18.34 -21.56
C GLU A 325 -2.62 17.11 -20.67
N VAL A 326 -2.93 16.00 -21.29
CA VAL A 326 -2.78 14.70 -20.66
C VAL A 326 -1.31 14.58 -20.33
N TRP A 327 -0.98 14.60 -19.05
CA TRP A 327 0.38 14.36 -18.59
C TRP A 327 0.83 12.98 -19.07
N ASN A 328 2.10 12.85 -19.41
CA ASN A 328 2.67 11.54 -19.57
C ASN A 328 2.73 10.81 -18.22
N TRP A 329 2.96 9.51 -18.22
CA TRP A 329 2.95 8.71 -17.00
C TRP A 329 4.07 9.09 -16.02
N TYR A 330 5.21 9.57 -16.52
CA TYR A 330 6.30 10.05 -15.68
C TYR A 330 5.95 11.37 -14.97
N GLU A 331 5.31 12.29 -15.66
CA GLU A 331 4.88 13.58 -15.11
C GLU A 331 3.89 13.38 -13.96
N GLU A 332 3.07 12.31 -14.02
CA GLU A 332 2.20 11.92 -12.92
C GLU A 332 3.00 11.40 -11.71
N GLU A 333 4.03 10.59 -11.94
CA GLU A 333 4.95 10.15 -10.86
C GLU A 333 5.64 11.36 -10.22
N VAL A 334 6.12 12.34 -11.01
CA VAL A 334 6.73 13.57 -10.49
C VAL A 334 5.77 14.34 -9.59
N PHE A 335 4.51 14.44 -9.99
CA PHE A 335 3.49 15.12 -9.16
C PHE A 335 3.32 14.41 -7.81
N ASN A 336 3.21 13.10 -7.82
CA ASN A 336 2.98 12.32 -6.61
C ASN A 336 4.21 12.29 -5.70
N ASP A 337 5.41 12.11 -6.27
CA ASP A 337 6.66 12.24 -5.52
C ASP A 337 6.79 13.64 -4.90
N THR A 338 6.41 14.69 -5.64
CA THR A 338 6.41 16.05 -5.11
C THR A 338 5.47 16.19 -3.91
N VAL A 339 4.26 15.60 -3.98
CA VAL A 339 3.32 15.59 -2.85
C VAL A 339 3.95 14.91 -1.64
N ASP A 340 4.53 13.72 -1.80
CA ASP A 340 5.09 12.95 -0.70
C ASP A 340 6.35 13.64 -0.10
N LEU A 341 7.19 14.24 -0.95
CA LEU A 341 8.34 15.03 -0.51
C LEU A 341 7.92 16.29 0.26
N LEU A 342 6.88 16.99 -0.17
CA LEU A 342 6.33 18.14 0.56
C LEU A 342 5.73 17.72 1.90
N MET A 343 5.04 16.60 1.95
CA MET A 343 4.54 16.04 3.21
C MET A 343 5.68 15.75 4.18
N GLN A 344 6.78 15.17 3.69
CA GLN A 344 7.93 14.78 4.52
C GLN A 344 8.80 15.98 4.92
N TYR A 345 9.20 16.83 3.97
CA TYR A 345 10.23 17.86 4.19
C TYR A 345 9.66 19.25 4.54
N ALA A 346 8.45 19.56 4.05
CA ALA A 346 7.72 20.77 4.46
C ALA A 346 6.75 20.51 5.62
N ASN A 347 6.62 19.22 6.05
CA ASN A 347 5.71 18.77 7.12
C ASN A 347 4.25 19.21 6.89
N LEU A 348 3.80 19.03 5.64
CA LEU A 348 2.44 19.28 5.20
C LEU A 348 1.61 17.99 5.22
N ASP A 349 0.30 18.14 5.25
CA ASP A 349 -0.58 17.03 4.87
C ASP A 349 -0.77 16.99 3.35
N ARG A 350 -1.37 15.90 2.85
CA ARG A 350 -1.50 15.65 1.42
C ARG A 350 -2.25 16.75 0.69
N ASP A 351 -3.34 17.23 1.26
CA ASP A 351 -4.19 18.26 0.63
C ASP A 351 -3.47 19.62 0.57
N MET A 352 -2.70 19.95 1.62
CA MET A 352 -1.85 21.14 1.64
C MET A 352 -0.69 21.03 0.65
N ALA A 353 -0.07 19.86 0.53
CA ALA A 353 0.99 19.64 -0.43
C ALA A 353 0.47 19.80 -1.88
N ILE A 354 -0.70 19.23 -2.17
CA ILE A 354 -1.36 19.40 -3.47
C ILE A 354 -1.71 20.87 -3.73
N ASP A 355 -2.27 21.57 -2.74
CA ASP A 355 -2.57 23.00 -2.88
C ASP A 355 -1.31 23.84 -3.12
N LEU A 356 -0.21 23.49 -2.44
CA LEU A 356 1.06 24.18 -2.63
C LEU A 356 1.64 23.96 -4.03
N ILE A 357 1.49 22.74 -4.61
CA ILE A 357 1.90 22.45 -6.00
C ILE A 357 1.09 23.33 -6.97
N TYR A 358 -0.22 23.48 -6.77
CA TYR A 358 -1.04 24.25 -7.69
C TYR A 358 -0.93 25.77 -7.50
N ASN A 359 -0.71 26.25 -6.26
CA ASN A 359 -0.88 27.65 -5.88
C ASN A 359 0.34 28.28 -5.22
N GLY A 360 1.41 27.52 -4.96
CA GLY A 360 2.53 27.96 -4.13
C GLY A 360 3.74 28.52 -4.88
N GLY A 361 3.71 28.53 -6.22
CA GLY A 361 4.82 29.04 -7.03
C GLY A 361 6.09 28.19 -6.93
N LEU A 362 5.95 26.88 -6.72
CA LEU A 362 7.08 25.96 -6.60
C LEU A 362 7.83 25.82 -7.94
N LYS A 363 9.14 25.60 -7.85
CA LYS A 363 9.96 25.11 -8.94
C LYS A 363 10.34 23.65 -8.65
N ILE A 364 9.88 22.75 -9.49
CA ILE A 364 10.05 21.30 -9.36
C ILE A 364 10.99 20.85 -10.45
N TYR A 365 12.19 20.41 -10.09
CA TYR A 365 13.21 19.92 -11.02
C TYR A 365 13.09 18.40 -11.14
N SER A 366 12.56 17.95 -12.27
CA SER A 366 12.28 16.53 -12.54
C SER A 366 13.52 15.77 -12.99
N ALA A 367 13.59 14.48 -12.65
CA ALA A 367 14.58 13.55 -13.18
C ALA A 367 14.18 12.93 -14.54
N GLU A 368 13.06 13.38 -15.11
CA GLU A 368 12.58 12.94 -16.41
C GLU A 368 13.53 13.31 -17.54
N TYR A 369 13.82 12.33 -18.38
CA TYR A 369 14.39 12.56 -19.71
C TYR A 369 13.28 12.39 -20.75
N VAL A 370 12.60 13.51 -21.06
CA VAL A 370 11.37 13.56 -21.87
C VAL A 370 11.50 12.81 -23.21
N PRO A 371 12.61 12.95 -24.00
CA PRO A 371 12.72 12.23 -25.27
C PRO A 371 12.66 10.71 -25.13
N MET A 372 13.21 10.16 -24.03
CA MET A 372 13.14 8.71 -23.77
C MET A 372 11.74 8.30 -23.31
N GLN A 373 11.15 9.03 -22.39
CA GLN A 373 9.81 8.72 -21.84
C GLN A 373 8.75 8.74 -22.95
N GLU A 374 8.67 9.80 -23.76
CA GLU A 374 7.70 9.91 -24.85
C GLU A 374 7.91 8.83 -25.94
N ALA A 375 9.16 8.55 -26.31
CA ALA A 375 9.46 7.50 -27.26
C ALA A 375 9.12 6.11 -26.71
N PHE A 376 9.33 5.88 -25.41
CA PHE A 376 9.00 4.65 -24.71
C PHE A 376 7.50 4.38 -24.68
N GLU A 377 6.69 5.36 -24.27
CA GLU A 377 5.24 5.25 -24.28
C GLU A 377 4.70 4.96 -25.69
N ASN A 378 5.18 5.71 -26.68
CA ASN A 378 4.78 5.51 -28.07
C ASN A 378 5.20 4.12 -28.59
N TYR A 379 6.37 3.62 -28.22
CA TYR A 379 6.82 2.29 -28.60
C TYR A 379 5.90 1.21 -28.02
N LEU A 380 5.64 1.23 -26.73
CA LEU A 380 4.78 0.24 -26.09
C LEU A 380 3.34 0.30 -26.62
N LYS A 381 2.79 1.49 -26.82
CA LYS A 381 1.46 1.68 -27.39
C LYS A 381 1.34 1.10 -28.79
N ASN A 382 2.31 1.35 -29.66
CA ASN A 382 2.27 0.93 -31.07
C ASN A 382 2.54 -0.57 -31.25
N ASN A 383 3.25 -1.21 -30.33
CA ASN A 383 3.64 -2.62 -30.44
C ASN A 383 2.87 -3.53 -29.44
N TRP A 384 1.84 -3.02 -28.79
CA TRP A 384 1.09 -3.73 -27.75
C TRP A 384 0.64 -5.13 -28.17
N GLN A 385 0.15 -5.28 -29.41
CA GLN A 385 -0.34 -6.55 -29.93
C GLN A 385 0.75 -7.61 -30.14
N GLU A 386 2.04 -7.21 -30.11
CA GLU A 386 3.15 -8.13 -30.20
C GLU A 386 3.49 -8.78 -28.84
N PHE A 387 3.11 -8.12 -27.74
CA PHE A 387 3.44 -8.56 -26.40
C PHE A 387 2.39 -9.51 -25.81
N THR A 388 1.15 -9.39 -26.20
CA THR A 388 0.08 -10.26 -25.68
C THR A 388 -0.99 -10.54 -26.74
N SER A 389 -1.51 -11.76 -26.73
CA SER A 389 -2.69 -12.16 -27.51
C SER A 389 -4.00 -11.92 -26.77
N ASP A 390 -3.95 -11.69 -25.47
CA ASP A 390 -5.13 -11.47 -24.63
C ASP A 390 -5.63 -10.03 -24.77
N SER A 391 -6.96 -9.87 -24.80
CA SER A 391 -7.59 -8.56 -24.86
C SER A 391 -7.92 -8.05 -23.45
N GLY A 392 -7.88 -6.73 -23.26
CA GLY A 392 -8.24 -6.12 -21.98
C GLY A 392 -7.20 -6.25 -20.86
N ILE A 393 -5.97 -6.65 -21.19
CA ILE A 393 -4.89 -6.68 -20.22
C ILE A 393 -4.43 -5.26 -19.90
N TRP A 394 -4.29 -5.00 -18.61
CA TRP A 394 -3.61 -3.84 -18.05
C TRP A 394 -2.17 -4.18 -17.79
N SER A 395 -1.29 -3.19 -17.87
CA SER A 395 0.13 -3.36 -17.54
C SER A 395 0.65 -2.19 -16.71
N GLY A 396 1.72 -2.47 -15.97
CA GLY A 396 2.59 -1.46 -15.37
C GLY A 396 4.02 -1.81 -15.71
N VAL A 397 4.79 -0.83 -16.18
CA VAL A 397 6.21 -1.00 -16.55
C VAL A 397 7.02 0.10 -15.89
N CYS A 398 8.09 -0.25 -15.21
CA CYS A 398 9.04 0.68 -14.61
C CYS A 398 10.47 0.30 -14.96
N LEU A 399 11.22 1.24 -15.55
CA LEU A 399 12.64 1.15 -15.76
C LEU A 399 13.32 2.06 -14.73
N MET A 400 14.38 1.56 -14.07
CA MET A 400 15.03 2.25 -12.96
C MET A 400 16.52 2.02 -12.96
N GLU A 401 17.32 3.05 -12.80
CA GLU A 401 18.75 2.94 -12.58
C GLU A 401 19.08 2.40 -11.20
N TYR A 402 20.30 1.91 -11.03
CA TYR A 402 20.75 1.29 -9.77
C TYR A 402 20.98 2.28 -8.61
N ASP A 403 20.77 3.55 -8.81
CA ASP A 403 20.76 4.60 -7.79
C ASP A 403 19.34 5.05 -7.40
N GLY A 404 18.31 4.34 -7.89
CA GLY A 404 16.90 4.60 -7.60
C GLY A 404 16.24 5.59 -8.56
N ARG A 405 16.96 6.19 -9.51
CA ARG A 405 16.37 7.07 -10.51
C ARG A 405 15.41 6.30 -11.42
N ILE A 406 14.18 6.72 -11.49
CA ILE A 406 13.24 6.19 -12.48
C ILE A 406 13.60 6.76 -13.85
N LEU A 407 13.80 5.88 -14.83
CA LEU A 407 14.13 6.24 -16.21
C LEU A 407 12.86 6.43 -17.05
N CYS A 408 11.99 5.43 -17.01
CA CYS A 408 10.75 5.40 -17.76
C CYS A 408 9.69 4.68 -16.98
N VAL A 409 8.46 5.14 -17.13
CA VAL A 409 7.27 4.44 -16.65
C VAL A 409 6.23 4.38 -17.76
N ASN A 410 5.46 3.29 -17.77
CA ASN A 410 4.30 3.20 -18.66
C ASN A 410 3.23 2.33 -18.03
N THR A 411 1.99 2.70 -18.27
CA THR A 411 0.84 1.86 -17.97
C THR A 411 -0.04 1.81 -19.21
N ASN A 412 -0.49 0.61 -19.54
CA ASN A 412 -1.52 0.43 -20.55
C ASN A 412 -2.83 0.14 -19.84
N GLN A 413 -3.81 1.02 -20.03
CA GLN A 413 -5.19 0.75 -19.69
C GLN A 413 -5.91 0.42 -21.00
N ALA A 414 -6.69 -0.62 -20.99
CA ALA A 414 -7.33 -1.20 -22.19
C ALA A 414 -8.20 -0.25 -23.02
N ASN A 415 -8.37 1.01 -22.61
CA ASN A 415 -9.21 1.99 -23.28
C ASN A 415 -8.60 3.40 -23.29
N ASP A 416 -7.59 3.62 -24.09
CA ASP A 416 -7.15 4.97 -24.51
C ASP A 416 -8.27 5.81 -25.18
N ASP A 417 -9.38 5.17 -25.56
CA ASP A 417 -10.53 5.79 -26.24
C ASP A 417 -11.66 6.19 -25.30
N ASN A 418 -11.45 6.16 -23.99
CA ASN A 418 -12.49 6.56 -23.06
C ASN A 418 -12.67 8.09 -23.08
N GLU A 419 -13.55 8.57 -23.99
CA GLU A 419 -13.91 9.99 -24.09
C GLU A 419 -14.44 10.57 -22.75
N LEU A 420 -14.96 9.70 -21.86
CA LEU A 420 -15.43 10.12 -20.54
C LEU A 420 -14.26 10.60 -19.66
N LEU A 421 -13.11 9.94 -19.73
CA LEU A 421 -11.88 10.34 -19.00
C LEU A 421 -11.32 11.66 -19.53
N LYS A 422 -11.38 11.89 -20.85
CA LYS A 422 -10.99 13.15 -21.47
C LYS A 422 -11.93 14.32 -21.11
N LYS A 423 -13.23 14.01 -20.90
CA LYS A 423 -14.25 15.03 -20.56
C LYS A 423 -14.33 15.35 -19.05
N THR A 424 -13.95 14.45 -18.17
CA THR A 424 -14.11 14.62 -16.71
C THR A 424 -12.85 15.13 -16.02
N GLY A 425 -11.72 15.26 -16.72
CA GLY A 425 -10.43 15.63 -16.11
C GLY A 425 -9.93 14.63 -15.06
N ASN A 426 -10.56 13.45 -14.97
CA ASN A 426 -10.11 12.40 -14.07
C ASN A 426 -8.82 11.80 -14.60
N ARG A 427 -7.80 11.83 -13.76
CA ARG A 427 -6.56 11.10 -14.02
C ARG A 427 -6.85 9.62 -14.00
N VAL A 428 -6.36 8.93 -15.01
CA VAL A 428 -6.36 7.48 -15.07
C VAL A 428 -5.43 6.97 -13.96
N GLN A 429 -5.82 5.89 -13.27
CA GLN A 429 -4.99 5.32 -12.23
C GLN A 429 -3.68 4.80 -12.82
N ASN A 430 -2.56 5.28 -12.30
CA ASN A 430 -1.24 4.79 -12.66
C ASN A 430 -1.01 3.41 -12.02
N ASN A 431 -0.91 2.37 -12.85
CA ASN A 431 -0.72 1.00 -12.39
C ASN A 431 0.71 0.70 -11.91
N VAL A 432 1.66 1.60 -12.12
CA VAL A 432 3.04 1.41 -11.67
C VAL A 432 3.17 1.64 -10.17
N SER A 433 2.59 2.73 -9.66
CA SER A 433 2.77 3.15 -8.27
C SER A 433 1.56 2.93 -7.38
N TYR A 434 0.34 2.97 -7.93
CA TYR A 434 -0.89 2.92 -7.12
C TYR A 434 -1.65 1.61 -7.18
N SER A 435 -1.40 0.78 -8.19
CA SER A 435 -1.97 -0.56 -8.26
C SER A 435 -1.04 -1.53 -7.55
N THR A 436 -1.54 -2.16 -6.50
CA THR A 436 -0.84 -3.25 -5.83
C THR A 436 -1.40 -4.58 -6.32
N ASN A 437 -0.51 -5.44 -6.80
CA ASN A 437 -0.87 -6.71 -7.41
C ASN A 437 -0.07 -7.84 -6.77
N GLN A 438 -0.58 -9.07 -6.89
CA GLN A 438 0.08 -10.24 -6.34
C GLN A 438 1.35 -10.54 -7.15
N PRO A 439 2.56 -10.46 -6.55
CA PRO A 439 3.80 -10.64 -7.30
C PRO A 439 4.09 -12.08 -7.69
N GLY A 440 3.39 -13.04 -7.12
CA GLY A 440 3.69 -14.45 -7.32
C GLY A 440 5.18 -14.74 -7.05
N SER A 441 5.75 -15.66 -7.80
CA SER A 441 7.14 -16.09 -7.62
C SER A 441 8.22 -15.03 -7.86
N SER A 442 7.86 -13.85 -8.39
CA SER A 442 8.84 -12.77 -8.55
C SER A 442 9.31 -12.17 -7.22
N ILE A 443 8.56 -12.37 -6.12
CA ILE A 443 8.96 -11.91 -4.79
C ILE A 443 10.10 -12.75 -4.18
N LYS A 444 10.27 -14.02 -4.56
CA LYS A 444 11.17 -14.99 -3.93
C LYS A 444 12.61 -14.51 -3.73
N PRO A 445 13.25 -13.81 -4.70
CA PRO A 445 14.60 -13.28 -4.52
C PRO A 445 14.71 -12.32 -3.34
N ILE A 446 13.76 -11.41 -3.18
CA ILE A 446 13.79 -10.38 -2.13
C ILE A 446 13.20 -10.85 -0.79
N SER A 447 12.21 -11.74 -0.82
CA SER A 447 11.54 -12.19 0.42
C SER A 447 12.17 -13.44 1.04
N VAL A 448 12.79 -14.32 0.24
CA VAL A 448 13.26 -15.62 0.70
C VAL A 448 14.78 -15.75 0.55
N TYR A 449 15.29 -15.71 -0.70
CA TYR A 449 16.68 -16.08 -0.94
C TYR A 449 17.67 -15.07 -0.38
N ALA A 450 17.45 -13.76 -0.59
CA ALA A 450 18.35 -12.74 -0.08
C ALA A 450 18.42 -12.74 1.47
N PRO A 451 17.32 -12.68 2.23
CA PRO A 451 17.38 -12.74 3.67
C PRO A 451 17.89 -14.09 4.22
N ALA A 452 17.64 -15.21 3.54
CA ALA A 452 18.17 -16.51 3.96
C ALA A 452 19.71 -16.62 3.77
N LEU A 453 20.24 -16.06 2.68
CA LEU A 453 21.68 -15.96 2.46
C LEU A 453 22.33 -15.00 3.45
N GLU A 454 21.72 -13.83 3.67
CA GLU A 454 22.23 -12.81 4.59
C GLU A 454 22.32 -13.34 6.03
N ASN A 455 21.34 -14.12 6.46
CA ASN A 455 21.33 -14.75 7.77
C ASN A 455 22.14 -16.06 7.82
N ASN A 456 22.89 -16.42 6.77
CA ASN A 456 23.66 -17.66 6.66
C ASN A 456 22.84 -18.94 6.88
N LEU A 457 21.54 -18.89 6.60
CA LEU A 457 20.66 -20.06 6.68
C LEU A 457 20.90 -21.00 5.51
N ILE A 458 21.25 -20.46 4.35
CA ILE A 458 21.62 -21.17 3.12
C ILE A 458 22.93 -20.62 2.54
N THR A 459 23.52 -21.42 1.64
CA THR A 459 24.58 -21.00 0.70
C THR A 459 24.11 -21.32 -0.72
N TYR A 460 24.88 -20.91 -1.73
CA TYR A 460 24.55 -21.15 -3.14
C TYR A 460 24.22 -22.62 -3.46
N GLY A 461 24.96 -23.56 -2.90
CA GLY A 461 24.81 -25.00 -3.14
C GLY A 461 23.95 -25.73 -2.13
N SER A 462 23.37 -25.06 -1.14
CA SER A 462 22.61 -25.72 -0.08
C SER A 462 21.50 -26.61 -0.64
N VAL A 463 21.29 -27.77 0.01
CA VAL A 463 20.23 -28.71 -0.34
C VAL A 463 18.94 -28.31 0.36
N LEU A 464 17.88 -28.18 -0.41
CA LEU A 464 16.53 -27.85 0.04
C LEU A 464 15.62 -29.05 -0.17
N LYS A 465 14.53 -29.11 0.57
CA LYS A 465 13.48 -30.10 0.38
C LYS A 465 12.43 -29.55 -0.57
N ASP A 466 12.17 -30.30 -1.62
CA ASP A 466 11.05 -30.05 -2.53
C ASP A 466 9.93 -31.05 -2.22
N GLU A 467 9.25 -30.80 -1.12
CA GLU A 467 8.13 -31.57 -0.59
C GLU A 467 7.10 -30.61 -0.02
N PRO A 468 5.79 -30.86 -0.13
CA PRO A 468 4.77 -29.98 0.42
C PRO A 468 4.84 -29.91 1.95
N LEU A 469 4.52 -28.76 2.52
CA LEU A 469 4.40 -28.59 3.96
C LEU A 469 3.05 -29.15 4.45
N PRO A 470 3.03 -29.97 5.52
CA PRO A 470 1.77 -30.38 6.13
C PRO A 470 1.05 -29.21 6.79
N ASN A 471 -0.28 -29.22 6.70
CA ASN A 471 -1.15 -28.15 7.23
C ASN A 471 -0.78 -26.74 6.68
N TYR A 472 -0.47 -26.68 5.40
CA TYR A 472 -0.12 -25.40 4.77
C TYR A 472 -1.34 -24.52 4.53
N PHE A 473 -2.46 -25.10 4.12
CA PHE A 473 -3.72 -24.40 3.94
C PHE A 473 -4.60 -24.43 5.19
N ASP A 474 -5.54 -23.49 5.31
CA ASP A 474 -6.44 -23.37 6.47
C ASP A 474 -7.33 -24.60 6.70
N ASP A 475 -7.61 -25.36 5.65
CA ASP A 475 -8.36 -26.61 5.73
C ASP A 475 -7.53 -27.80 6.24
N GLY A 476 -6.25 -27.57 6.53
CA GLY A 476 -5.30 -28.58 6.99
C GLY A 476 -4.66 -29.41 5.88
N SER A 477 -4.89 -29.08 4.62
CA SER A 477 -4.24 -29.75 3.50
C SER A 477 -2.77 -29.34 3.34
N GLU A 478 -2.02 -30.15 2.61
CA GLU A 478 -0.59 -29.94 2.35
C GLU A 478 -0.39 -28.98 1.18
N GLY A 479 0.72 -28.22 1.17
CA GLY A 479 1.10 -27.30 0.10
C GLY A 479 2.43 -26.59 0.37
N PRO A 480 2.81 -25.59 -0.45
CA PRO A 480 2.22 -25.31 -1.77
C PRO A 480 2.66 -26.32 -2.83
N ASN A 481 1.90 -26.44 -3.90
CA ASN A 481 2.30 -27.20 -5.07
C ASN A 481 3.31 -26.40 -5.93
N ASN A 482 4.22 -27.13 -6.60
CA ASN A 482 4.97 -26.54 -7.70
C ASN A 482 4.03 -26.34 -8.91
N PHE A 483 4.43 -25.47 -9.85
CA PHE A 483 3.58 -25.09 -10.99
C PHE A 483 3.14 -26.30 -11.85
N ASP A 484 4.03 -27.31 -12.00
CA ASP A 484 3.74 -28.55 -12.74
C ASP A 484 3.08 -29.64 -11.87
N GLY A 485 2.82 -29.37 -10.59
CA GLY A 485 2.25 -30.32 -9.63
C GLY A 485 3.19 -31.46 -9.23
N THR A 486 4.48 -31.39 -9.57
CA THR A 486 5.47 -32.41 -9.24
C THR A 486 6.46 -31.98 -8.18
N PHE A 487 7.07 -32.92 -7.49
CA PHE A 487 8.09 -32.67 -6.47
C PHE A 487 9.33 -33.51 -6.75
N ALA A 488 10.50 -32.90 -6.71
CA ALA A 488 11.78 -33.55 -6.93
C ALA A 488 12.38 -34.20 -5.65
N GLY A 489 11.75 -34.01 -4.50
CA GLY A 489 12.17 -34.48 -3.18
C GLY A 489 13.32 -33.64 -2.59
N THR A 490 14.48 -33.61 -3.24
CA THR A 490 15.61 -32.75 -2.82
C THR A 490 16.20 -32.01 -4.02
N VAL A 491 16.44 -30.72 -3.87
CA VAL A 491 17.02 -29.86 -4.88
C VAL A 491 18.11 -28.98 -4.27
N ASN A 492 18.97 -28.39 -5.08
CA ASN A 492 19.87 -27.35 -4.60
C ASN A 492 19.26 -25.95 -4.82
N VAL A 493 19.78 -24.94 -4.15
CA VAL A 493 19.30 -23.54 -4.26
C VAL A 493 19.34 -23.07 -5.72
N ASP A 494 20.40 -23.37 -6.46
CA ASP A 494 20.54 -23.03 -7.88
C ASP A 494 19.40 -23.62 -8.74
N GLN A 495 19.03 -24.89 -8.52
CA GLN A 495 17.89 -25.51 -9.20
C GLN A 495 16.56 -24.88 -8.76
N ALA A 496 16.36 -24.70 -7.45
CA ALA A 496 15.11 -24.17 -6.91
C ALA A 496 14.77 -22.77 -7.45
N ILE A 497 15.76 -21.89 -7.60
CA ILE A 497 15.55 -20.55 -8.15
C ILE A 497 15.37 -20.58 -9.68
N THR A 498 16.08 -21.46 -10.39
CA THR A 498 16.02 -21.64 -11.85
C THR A 498 14.64 -22.07 -12.30
N GLU A 499 14.09 -23.11 -11.65
CA GLU A 499 12.77 -23.69 -11.93
C GLU A 499 11.64 -22.99 -11.16
N SER A 500 11.97 -22.03 -10.32
CA SER A 500 11.00 -21.26 -9.54
C SER A 500 10.13 -22.11 -8.60
N LEU A 501 10.68 -23.17 -7.99
CA LEU A 501 9.94 -24.10 -7.15
C LEU A 501 9.29 -23.43 -5.94
N ASN A 502 8.09 -23.88 -5.56
CA ASN A 502 7.28 -23.29 -4.48
C ASN A 502 7.55 -23.99 -3.12
N ALA A 503 7.55 -25.31 -3.10
CA ALA A 503 7.70 -26.08 -1.87
C ALA A 503 9.04 -25.78 -1.14
N PRO A 504 10.21 -25.71 -1.81
CA PRO A 504 11.47 -25.38 -1.14
C PRO A 504 11.48 -24.03 -0.46
N VAL A 505 10.89 -23.00 -1.10
CA VAL A 505 10.87 -21.64 -0.52
C VAL A 505 9.89 -21.52 0.63
N ALA A 506 8.74 -22.19 0.59
CA ALA A 506 7.82 -22.23 1.71
C ALA A 506 8.44 -22.92 2.93
N GLN A 507 9.18 -24.02 2.72
CA GLN A 507 9.93 -24.67 3.79
C GLN A 507 11.04 -23.78 4.37
N LEU A 508 11.71 -23.02 3.51
CA LEU A 508 12.76 -22.11 3.93
C LEU A 508 12.20 -20.94 4.76
N ILE A 509 11.06 -20.36 4.35
CA ILE A 509 10.34 -19.34 5.14
C ILE A 509 9.88 -19.93 6.48
N ASN A 510 9.37 -21.15 6.51
CA ASN A 510 8.96 -21.78 7.75
C ASN A 510 10.14 -21.98 8.73
N GLN A 511 11.37 -22.20 8.22
CA GLN A 511 12.59 -22.24 9.04
C GLN A 511 13.05 -20.84 9.48
N MET A 512 12.98 -19.84 8.61
CA MET A 512 13.44 -18.48 8.85
C MET A 512 12.45 -17.67 9.68
N SER A 513 11.18 -17.97 9.64
CA SER A 513 10.00 -17.21 10.06
C SER A 513 9.55 -16.16 9.04
N PRO A 514 8.24 -16.10 8.73
CA PRO A 514 7.67 -15.05 7.88
C PRO A 514 7.97 -13.63 8.39
N LEU A 515 8.05 -13.44 9.71
CA LEU A 515 8.37 -12.16 10.33
C LEU A 515 9.75 -11.62 9.90
N VAL A 516 10.76 -12.48 9.75
CA VAL A 516 12.10 -12.06 9.30
C VAL A 516 12.05 -11.55 7.86
N SER A 517 11.32 -12.25 6.99
CA SER A 517 11.07 -11.82 5.62
C SER A 517 10.31 -10.48 5.58
N TYR A 518 9.20 -10.39 6.32
CA TYR A 518 8.41 -9.16 6.43
C TYR A 518 9.23 -7.96 6.91
N GLN A 519 10.04 -8.14 7.97
CA GLN A 519 10.92 -7.09 8.47
C GLN A 519 11.96 -6.67 7.43
N PHE A 520 12.54 -7.61 6.71
CA PHE A 520 13.47 -7.30 5.63
C PHE A 520 12.80 -6.48 4.53
N LEU A 521 11.62 -6.89 4.07
CA LEU A 521 10.87 -6.18 3.04
C LEU A 521 10.45 -4.76 3.48
N THR A 522 10.01 -4.60 4.72
CA THR A 522 9.50 -3.30 5.21
C THR A 522 10.57 -2.37 5.75
N GLN A 523 11.64 -2.89 6.37
CA GLN A 523 12.66 -2.08 7.06
C GLN A 523 13.91 -1.85 6.21
N ASN A 524 14.29 -2.82 5.36
CA ASN A 524 15.48 -2.71 4.52
C ASN A 524 15.17 -2.33 3.07
N LEU A 525 13.96 -2.66 2.58
CA LEU A 525 13.51 -2.33 1.21
C LEU A 525 12.36 -1.32 1.20
N HIS A 526 11.95 -0.81 2.36
CA HIS A 526 10.94 0.22 2.54
C HIS A 526 9.62 -0.02 1.79
N ILE A 527 9.23 -1.29 1.60
CA ILE A 527 7.98 -1.64 0.97
C ILE A 527 6.83 -1.28 1.90
N THR A 528 5.93 -0.42 1.45
CA THR A 528 4.84 0.17 2.24
C THR A 528 3.49 -0.50 2.02
N SER A 529 3.34 -1.24 0.93
CA SER A 529 2.09 -1.91 0.54
C SER A 529 1.77 -3.15 1.39
N LEU A 530 2.75 -3.74 2.08
CA LEU A 530 2.54 -4.92 2.92
C LEU A 530 1.70 -4.60 4.16
N SER A 531 0.83 -5.55 4.53
CA SER A 531 0.06 -5.49 5.78
C SER A 531 0.75 -6.22 6.92
N GLU A 532 0.32 -5.96 8.18
CA GLU A 532 0.81 -6.72 9.34
C GLU A 532 0.49 -8.21 9.22
N GLU A 533 -0.56 -8.59 8.49
CA GLU A 533 -0.96 -9.98 8.26
C GLU A 533 0.12 -10.77 7.49
N ASP A 534 0.87 -10.11 6.62
CA ASP A 534 1.96 -10.74 5.87
C ASP A 534 3.13 -11.16 6.78
N SER A 535 3.24 -10.60 7.99
CA SER A 535 4.28 -10.96 8.97
C SER A 535 4.18 -12.39 9.53
N TYR A 536 3.02 -13.01 9.40
CA TYR A 536 2.77 -14.42 9.83
C TYR A 536 2.23 -15.31 8.71
N ASN A 537 2.02 -14.77 7.51
CA ASN A 537 1.55 -15.50 6.33
C ASN A 537 2.72 -16.12 5.57
N VAL A 538 2.93 -17.44 5.74
CA VAL A 538 3.99 -18.18 5.01
C VAL A 538 3.78 -18.09 3.50
N GLY A 539 2.56 -18.30 3.01
CA GLY A 539 2.23 -18.25 1.59
C GLY A 539 2.45 -16.85 0.99
N GLY A 540 2.08 -15.81 1.74
CA GLY A 540 2.27 -14.41 1.33
C GLY A 540 3.72 -14.12 0.98
N VAL A 541 4.62 -14.24 1.94
CA VAL A 541 6.03 -13.89 1.75
C VAL A 541 6.85 -14.95 1.00
N ALA A 542 6.41 -16.22 0.96
CA ALA A 542 7.14 -17.29 0.26
C ALA A 542 6.88 -17.29 -1.25
N ILE A 543 5.63 -17.17 -1.67
CA ILE A 543 5.23 -17.36 -3.07
C ILE A 543 4.42 -16.19 -3.65
N GLY A 544 4.26 -15.10 -2.89
CA GLY A 544 3.69 -13.86 -3.37
C GLY A 544 2.18 -13.76 -3.28
N GLY A 545 1.53 -14.54 -2.42
CA GLY A 545 0.12 -14.37 -2.04
C GLY A 545 -0.04 -13.31 -0.94
N LEU A 546 0.43 -12.09 -1.17
CA LEU A 546 0.41 -10.99 -0.20
C LEU A 546 -1.02 -10.50 0.04
N THR A 547 -1.29 -9.98 1.22
CA THR A 547 -2.62 -9.48 1.60
C THR A 547 -3.10 -8.35 0.67
N ASN A 548 -2.27 -7.35 0.46
CA ASN A 548 -2.59 -6.21 -0.40
C ASN A 548 -1.91 -6.27 -1.77
N GLY A 549 -0.94 -7.17 -1.97
CA GLY A 549 -0.05 -7.13 -3.12
C GLY A 549 1.08 -6.12 -2.98
N ILE A 550 1.77 -5.82 -4.08
CA ILE A 550 2.90 -4.90 -4.16
C ILE A 550 2.83 -4.11 -5.48
N SER A 551 3.28 -2.86 -5.49
CA SER A 551 3.34 -2.06 -6.71
C SER A 551 4.55 -2.42 -7.59
N VAL A 552 4.43 -2.13 -8.90
CA VAL A 552 5.55 -2.34 -9.85
C VAL A 552 6.76 -1.49 -9.46
N ARG A 553 6.53 -0.27 -9.00
CA ARG A 553 7.58 0.64 -8.52
C ARG A 553 8.33 0.08 -7.33
N GLU A 554 7.60 -0.40 -6.30
CA GLU A 554 8.23 -1.01 -5.12
C GLU A 554 9.04 -2.26 -5.46
N MET A 555 8.48 -3.13 -6.34
CA MET A 555 9.19 -4.33 -6.81
C MET A 555 10.46 -3.96 -7.60
N THR A 556 10.38 -2.98 -8.49
CA THR A 556 11.55 -2.54 -9.27
C THR A 556 12.62 -1.93 -8.35
N GLY A 557 12.19 -1.09 -7.40
CA GLY A 557 13.06 -0.52 -6.37
C GLY A 557 13.74 -1.59 -5.51
N ALA A 558 13.03 -2.65 -5.15
CA ALA A 558 13.60 -3.74 -4.36
C ALA A 558 14.68 -4.53 -5.13
N TYR A 559 14.56 -4.69 -6.45
CA TYR A 559 15.50 -5.47 -7.24
C TYR A 559 16.83 -4.75 -7.54
N GLN A 560 16.92 -3.44 -7.35
CA GLN A 560 18.16 -2.68 -7.55
C GLN A 560 19.33 -3.23 -6.70
N ILE A 561 19.05 -3.79 -5.52
CA ILE A 561 20.06 -4.32 -4.59
C ILE A 561 20.93 -5.44 -5.20
N PHE A 562 20.46 -6.09 -6.24
CA PHE A 562 21.17 -7.20 -6.89
C PHE A 562 22.19 -6.76 -7.96
N GLY A 563 22.18 -5.49 -8.34
CA GLY A 563 23.13 -4.95 -9.35
C GLY A 563 24.12 -3.92 -8.80
N ASN A 564 23.84 -3.34 -7.61
CA ASN A 564 24.59 -2.21 -7.06
C ASN A 564 25.36 -2.52 -5.77
N GLY A 565 25.60 -3.78 -5.48
CA GLY A 565 26.34 -4.19 -4.26
C GLY A 565 25.49 -4.24 -2.99
N GLY A 566 24.18 -4.41 -3.10
CA GLY A 566 23.26 -4.60 -1.98
C GLY A 566 22.72 -3.33 -1.36
N LYS A 567 22.86 -2.20 -2.03
CA LYS A 567 22.34 -0.91 -1.59
C LYS A 567 20.92 -0.71 -2.03
N TYR A 568 20.08 -0.17 -1.16
CA TYR A 568 18.75 0.30 -1.49
C TYR A 568 18.75 1.83 -1.55
N TYR A 569 18.14 2.36 -2.59
CA TYR A 569 17.86 3.77 -2.79
C TYR A 569 16.36 3.93 -2.98
N THR A 570 15.77 4.90 -2.30
CA THR A 570 14.35 5.20 -2.51
C THR A 570 14.13 5.61 -3.99
N PRO A 571 13.22 4.94 -4.72
CA PRO A 571 12.91 5.32 -6.09
C PRO A 571 12.47 6.78 -6.20
N TYR A 572 13.00 7.53 -7.15
CA TYR A 572 12.73 8.96 -7.28
C TYR A 572 12.57 9.45 -8.72
N THR A 573 11.77 10.52 -8.85
CA THR A 573 11.50 11.24 -10.07
C THR A 573 11.81 12.74 -9.97
N VAL A 574 12.19 13.22 -8.77
CA VAL A 574 12.43 14.64 -8.47
C VAL A 574 13.85 14.84 -7.96
N TYR A 575 14.57 15.74 -8.59
CA TYR A 575 15.89 16.15 -8.14
C TYR A 575 15.83 17.23 -7.04
N ARG A 576 14.97 18.26 -7.24
CA ARG A 576 14.88 19.38 -6.28
C ARG A 576 13.50 20.02 -6.31
N ILE A 577 13.09 20.56 -5.16
CA ILE A 577 11.92 21.42 -5.01
C ILE A 577 12.36 22.74 -4.35
N GLU A 578 12.04 23.86 -4.97
CA GLU A 578 12.27 25.20 -4.43
C GLU A 578 10.93 25.93 -4.26
N ASP A 579 10.85 26.81 -3.25
CA ASP A 579 9.72 27.71 -3.11
C ASP A 579 9.82 28.92 -4.06
N ASN A 580 8.82 29.82 -4.05
CA ASN A 580 8.78 30.99 -4.89
C ASN A 580 9.87 32.05 -4.53
N GLU A 581 10.47 31.96 -3.34
CA GLU A 581 11.58 32.80 -2.92
C GLU A 581 12.94 32.22 -3.30
N GLY A 582 12.97 30.97 -3.81
CA GLY A 582 14.18 30.22 -4.18
C GLY A 582 14.81 29.47 -3.00
N ASN A 583 14.09 29.28 -1.88
CA ASN A 583 14.56 28.44 -0.80
C ASN A 583 14.35 26.97 -1.18
N VAL A 584 15.37 26.15 -0.95
CA VAL A 584 15.32 24.72 -1.23
C VAL A 584 14.50 24.02 -0.14
N ILE A 585 13.39 23.38 -0.54
CA ILE A 585 12.55 22.52 0.32
C ILE A 585 13.11 21.11 0.35
N TYR A 586 13.48 20.60 -0.82
CA TYR A 586 14.05 19.26 -1.01
C TYR A 586 15.18 19.32 -2.04
N ASP A 587 16.22 18.57 -1.80
CA ASP A 587 17.33 18.38 -2.74
C ASP A 587 17.83 16.93 -2.65
N TYR A 588 17.72 16.19 -3.75
CA TYR A 588 18.12 14.80 -3.84
C TYR A 588 19.54 14.57 -3.36
N GLN A 589 20.52 15.39 -3.82
CA GLN A 589 21.93 15.22 -3.45
C GLN A 589 22.19 15.39 -1.95
N GLN A 590 21.34 16.13 -1.23
CA GLN A 590 21.47 16.37 0.21
C GLN A 590 20.64 15.41 1.07
N ASN A 591 19.48 14.98 0.54
CA ASN A 591 18.49 14.22 1.30
C ASN A 591 18.46 12.74 0.93
N HIS A 592 19.13 12.36 -0.16
CA HIS A 592 19.19 10.97 -0.60
C HIS A 592 20.05 10.14 0.37
N SER A 593 19.48 9.06 0.87
CA SER A 593 20.19 8.09 1.71
C SER A 593 20.44 6.81 0.94
N GLU A 594 21.70 6.37 0.88
CA GLU A 594 22.00 5.00 0.52
C GLU A 594 21.91 4.13 1.78
N GLU A 595 21.15 3.06 1.70
CA GLU A 595 21.05 2.10 2.80
C GLU A 595 21.57 0.73 2.35
N GLN A 596 22.46 0.13 3.15
CA GLN A 596 22.92 -1.22 2.87
C GLN A 596 21.82 -2.22 3.26
N ALA A 597 21.01 -2.65 2.31
CA ALA A 597 19.89 -3.58 2.54
C ALA A 597 20.37 -5.01 2.81
N ILE A 598 21.38 -5.47 2.05
CA ILE A 598 22.06 -6.77 2.22
C ILE A 598 23.56 -6.57 2.05
N SER A 599 24.36 -7.48 2.61
CA SER A 599 25.82 -7.42 2.47
C SER A 599 26.25 -7.51 1.00
N PHE A 600 27.39 -6.93 0.70
CA PHE A 600 27.96 -6.93 -0.65
C PHE A 600 28.18 -8.36 -1.20
N ASP A 601 28.56 -9.28 -0.33
CA ASP A 601 28.72 -10.69 -0.69
C ASP A 601 27.38 -11.34 -1.02
N THR A 602 26.35 -11.11 -0.21
CA THR A 602 24.98 -11.62 -0.46
C THR A 602 24.41 -11.08 -1.78
N ALA A 603 24.56 -9.77 -2.03
CA ALA A 603 24.14 -9.16 -3.30
C ALA A 603 24.81 -9.81 -4.50
N THR A 604 26.11 -10.07 -4.41
CA THR A 604 26.89 -10.74 -5.46
C THR A 604 26.44 -12.18 -5.68
N ILE A 605 26.21 -12.93 -4.61
CA ILE A 605 25.71 -14.32 -4.71
C ILE A 605 24.29 -14.33 -5.33
N MET A 606 23.42 -13.43 -4.91
CA MET A 606 22.08 -13.28 -5.48
C MET A 606 22.10 -12.87 -6.95
N ASN A 607 23.00 -11.94 -7.34
CA ASN A 607 23.21 -11.60 -8.74
C ASN A 607 23.53 -12.86 -9.57
N LYS A 608 24.48 -13.69 -9.09
CA LYS A 608 24.83 -14.95 -9.79
C LYS A 608 23.70 -15.97 -9.81
N LEU A 609 22.87 -16.02 -8.79
CA LEU A 609 21.68 -16.88 -8.76
C LEU A 609 20.60 -16.38 -9.75
N LEU A 610 20.43 -15.08 -9.91
CA LEU A 610 19.43 -14.49 -10.81
C LEU A 610 19.81 -14.56 -12.30
N HIS A 611 21.04 -14.93 -12.63
CA HIS A 611 21.39 -15.34 -14.01
C HIS A 611 20.78 -16.67 -14.40
N LEU A 612 20.53 -17.57 -13.44
CA LEU A 612 20.14 -18.94 -13.71
C LEU A 612 18.72 -19.10 -14.30
N PRO A 613 17.70 -18.33 -13.89
CA PRO A 613 16.38 -18.37 -14.54
C PRO A 613 16.43 -18.04 -16.03
N ILE A 614 17.48 -17.31 -16.50
CA ILE A 614 17.69 -16.95 -17.92
C ILE A 614 18.56 -17.96 -18.62
N ASN A 615 19.72 -18.30 -18.02
CA ASN A 615 20.79 -19.06 -18.68
C ASN A 615 20.76 -20.57 -18.40
N GLY A 616 20.00 -20.99 -17.37
CA GLY A 616 20.02 -22.37 -16.86
C GLY A 616 21.21 -22.64 -15.93
N THR A 617 21.26 -23.87 -15.44
CA THR A 617 22.36 -24.39 -14.60
C THR A 617 23.18 -25.40 -15.40
N ASP A 618 24.29 -25.89 -14.82
CA ASP A 618 25.05 -27.04 -15.36
C ASP A 618 24.27 -28.38 -15.28
N THR A 619 22.97 -28.32 -14.98
CA THR A 619 22.08 -29.46 -14.81
C THR A 619 20.91 -29.38 -15.78
N ASP A 620 20.05 -30.43 -15.76
CA ASP A 620 18.83 -30.48 -16.58
C ASP A 620 17.70 -29.53 -16.09
N ALA A 621 17.99 -28.58 -15.15
CA ALA A 621 17.02 -27.62 -14.65
C ALA A 621 16.50 -26.71 -15.77
N TYR A 622 15.18 -26.57 -15.88
CA TYR A 622 14.54 -25.77 -16.92
C TYR A 622 14.48 -24.28 -16.52
N PRO A 623 15.16 -23.39 -17.25
CA PRO A 623 15.17 -21.96 -16.92
C PRO A 623 13.86 -21.27 -17.33
N THR A 624 13.15 -20.70 -16.35
CA THR A 624 11.81 -20.13 -16.53
C THR A 624 11.78 -18.86 -17.39
N ALA A 625 12.93 -18.22 -17.56
CA ALA A 625 13.07 -16.98 -18.34
C ALA A 625 14.02 -17.13 -19.54
N HIS A 626 14.24 -18.35 -20.06
CA HIS A 626 15.15 -18.58 -21.18
C HIS A 626 14.82 -17.75 -22.43
N MET A 627 13.55 -17.43 -22.62
CA MET A 627 13.08 -16.61 -23.73
C MET A 627 13.74 -15.21 -23.80
N VAL A 628 14.15 -14.65 -22.67
CA VAL A 628 14.75 -13.29 -22.63
C VAL A 628 16.26 -13.29 -22.75
N ARG A 629 16.88 -14.47 -22.96
CA ARG A 629 18.34 -14.60 -23.04
C ARG A 629 18.92 -13.83 -24.21
N ARG A 630 19.92 -13.02 -23.93
CA ARG A 630 20.76 -12.33 -24.90
C ARG A 630 22.23 -12.68 -24.60
N ASP A 631 22.97 -13.12 -25.62
CA ASP A 631 24.39 -13.48 -25.47
C ASP A 631 25.32 -12.25 -25.41
N ASP A 632 24.83 -11.10 -25.79
CA ASP A 632 25.52 -9.80 -25.82
C ASP A 632 25.27 -8.94 -24.56
N LEU A 633 24.37 -9.36 -23.67
CA LEU A 633 24.03 -8.64 -22.44
C LEU A 633 24.23 -9.50 -21.19
N ASP A 634 24.77 -8.89 -20.14
CA ASP A 634 24.80 -9.48 -18.80
C ASP A 634 23.47 -9.19 -18.09
N GLN A 635 22.62 -10.21 -17.97
CA GLN A 635 21.23 -10.06 -17.54
C GLN A 635 20.93 -10.90 -16.28
N ILE A 636 20.16 -10.33 -15.38
CA ILE A 636 19.53 -11.02 -14.27
C ILE A 636 18.01 -10.99 -14.43
N GLY A 637 17.29 -11.98 -13.90
CA GLY A 637 15.84 -11.95 -14.01
C GLY A 637 15.10 -13.00 -13.21
N LYS A 638 13.80 -12.78 -13.01
CA LYS A 638 12.88 -13.67 -12.33
C LYS A 638 11.45 -13.50 -12.85
N THR A 639 10.79 -14.60 -13.13
CA THR A 639 9.37 -14.65 -13.49
C THR A 639 8.49 -14.69 -12.25
N GLY A 640 7.28 -14.12 -12.37
CA GLY A 640 6.20 -14.23 -11.41
C GLY A 640 4.90 -14.59 -12.12
N THR A 641 4.14 -15.51 -11.56
CA THR A 641 2.80 -15.87 -12.02
C THR A 641 2.01 -16.26 -10.78
N THR A 642 0.79 -15.75 -10.64
CA THR A 642 -0.13 -16.15 -9.57
C THR A 642 -0.79 -17.48 -9.88
N GLU A 643 -1.40 -18.13 -8.86
CA GLU A 643 -1.92 -19.49 -8.97
C GLU A 643 -2.92 -19.64 -10.13
N ASP A 644 -3.84 -18.73 -10.29
CA ASP A 644 -4.83 -18.76 -11.39
C ASP A 644 -4.37 -17.94 -12.62
N SER A 645 -3.07 -17.63 -12.74
CA SER A 645 -2.50 -16.80 -13.81
C SER A 645 -3.18 -15.43 -13.98
N ASN A 646 -3.74 -14.87 -12.91
CA ASN A 646 -4.40 -13.56 -12.94
C ASN A 646 -3.40 -12.40 -13.02
N ASP A 647 -2.17 -12.63 -12.53
CA ASP A 647 -1.08 -11.68 -12.56
C ASP A 647 0.16 -12.36 -13.16
N VAL A 648 0.76 -11.72 -14.14
CA VAL A 648 2.01 -12.17 -14.78
C VAL A 648 3.06 -11.09 -14.62
N TRP A 649 4.20 -11.47 -14.03
CA TRP A 649 5.31 -10.56 -13.74
C TRP A 649 6.60 -11.00 -14.42
N TYR A 650 7.40 -10.02 -14.78
CA TYR A 650 8.81 -10.22 -15.06
C TYR A 650 9.64 -9.12 -14.42
N MET A 651 10.59 -9.52 -13.59
CA MET A 651 11.62 -8.65 -13.05
C MET A 651 12.92 -8.96 -13.79
N GLY A 652 13.41 -8.02 -14.55
CA GLY A 652 14.65 -8.14 -15.32
C GLY A 652 15.65 -7.05 -14.96
N GLY A 653 16.93 -7.28 -15.22
CA GLY A 653 17.97 -6.29 -15.06
C GLY A 653 19.10 -6.50 -16.07
N THR A 654 19.66 -5.41 -16.54
CA THR A 654 20.93 -5.34 -17.28
C THR A 654 21.98 -4.65 -16.42
N THR A 655 23.18 -4.45 -16.91
CA THR A 655 24.17 -3.64 -16.18
C THR A 655 23.80 -2.16 -16.05
N ALA A 656 22.85 -1.68 -16.86
CA ALA A 656 22.44 -0.27 -16.89
C ALA A 656 21.21 0.02 -16.01
N PHE A 657 20.23 -0.90 -15.95
CA PHE A 657 18.96 -0.65 -15.26
C PHE A 657 18.25 -1.93 -14.80
N VAL A 658 17.28 -1.76 -13.92
CA VAL A 658 16.28 -2.76 -13.55
C VAL A 658 14.97 -2.42 -14.25
N CYS A 659 14.25 -3.47 -14.72
CA CYS A 659 12.95 -3.36 -15.35
C CYS A 659 11.95 -4.25 -14.64
N GLY A 660 10.89 -3.66 -14.11
CA GLY A 660 9.74 -4.36 -13.55
C GLY A 660 8.55 -4.27 -14.51
N ILE A 661 7.92 -5.40 -14.77
CA ILE A 661 6.73 -5.50 -15.64
C ILE A 661 5.67 -6.34 -14.93
N TRP A 662 4.47 -5.80 -14.89
CA TRP A 662 3.27 -6.50 -14.47
C TRP A 662 2.22 -6.43 -15.57
N ASN A 663 1.54 -7.56 -15.79
CA ASN A 663 0.36 -7.67 -16.64
C ASN A 663 -0.76 -8.35 -15.84
N GLY A 664 -1.98 -7.84 -15.94
CA GLY A 664 -3.16 -8.34 -15.24
C GLY A 664 -4.46 -7.83 -15.87
N HIS A 665 -5.59 -8.29 -15.36
CA HIS A 665 -6.90 -7.76 -15.69
C HIS A 665 -7.47 -6.94 -14.52
N GLU A 666 -8.33 -5.97 -14.82
CA GLU A 666 -9.03 -5.16 -13.80
C GLU A 666 -9.79 -6.04 -12.79
N TYR A 667 -10.39 -7.12 -13.24
CA TYR A 667 -11.26 -7.99 -12.44
C TYR A 667 -10.67 -9.38 -12.19
N LYS A 668 -9.34 -9.52 -12.13
CA LYS A 668 -8.63 -10.79 -11.85
C LYS A 668 -9.14 -11.95 -12.70
N GLU A 669 -9.10 -11.77 -14.01
CA GLU A 669 -9.36 -12.82 -15.00
C GLU A 669 -8.05 -13.52 -15.36
N GLU A 670 -8.13 -14.80 -15.75
CA GLU A 670 -6.99 -15.61 -16.15
C GLU A 670 -6.32 -15.05 -17.41
N ILE A 671 -5.00 -14.85 -17.36
CA ILE A 671 -4.17 -14.50 -18.51
C ILE A 671 -3.75 -15.77 -19.20
N ASN A 672 -4.11 -15.93 -20.50
CA ASN A 672 -3.73 -17.10 -21.27
C ASN A 672 -2.27 -17.02 -21.74
N ASP A 673 -1.77 -15.81 -22.01
CA ASP A 673 -0.39 -15.56 -22.45
C ASP A 673 0.52 -15.26 -21.26
N VAL A 674 0.88 -16.31 -20.50
CA VAL A 674 1.79 -16.21 -19.34
C VAL A 674 3.22 -15.76 -19.70
N ASP A 675 3.53 -15.64 -21.00
CA ASP A 675 4.81 -15.12 -21.47
C ASP A 675 4.76 -13.62 -21.79
N SER A 676 3.60 -12.97 -21.68
CA SER A 676 3.36 -11.58 -22.09
C SER A 676 4.37 -10.59 -21.46
N ALA A 677 4.65 -10.68 -20.17
CA ALA A 677 5.64 -9.81 -19.51
C ALA A 677 7.08 -10.04 -20.03
N LYS A 678 7.45 -11.29 -20.33
CA LYS A 678 8.76 -11.63 -20.92
C LYS A 678 8.88 -11.13 -22.37
N LYS A 679 7.81 -11.24 -23.16
CA LYS A 679 7.77 -10.68 -24.54
C LYS A 679 7.91 -9.18 -24.52
N MET A 680 7.23 -8.51 -23.58
CA MET A 680 7.34 -7.06 -23.40
C MET A 680 8.77 -6.66 -23.01
N TYR A 681 9.40 -7.38 -22.08
CA TYR A 681 10.80 -7.15 -21.72
C TYR A 681 11.73 -7.27 -22.94
N ASN A 682 11.58 -8.32 -23.76
CA ASN A 682 12.35 -8.47 -24.98
C ASN A 682 12.16 -7.29 -25.92
N GLY A 683 10.91 -6.88 -26.13
CA GLY A 683 10.62 -5.70 -26.98
C GLY A 683 11.26 -4.42 -26.42
N ILE A 684 11.25 -4.22 -25.11
CA ILE A 684 11.93 -3.09 -24.46
C ILE A 684 13.43 -3.15 -24.70
N ILE A 685 14.06 -4.31 -24.54
CA ILE A 685 15.50 -4.48 -24.79
C ILE A 685 15.83 -4.22 -26.28
N ASP A 686 15.05 -4.74 -27.22
CA ASP A 686 15.22 -4.49 -28.64
C ASP A 686 15.05 -2.99 -28.99
N TRP A 687 14.11 -2.32 -28.35
CA TRP A 687 13.93 -0.88 -28.50
C TRP A 687 15.11 -0.08 -27.92
N MET A 688 15.60 -0.48 -26.75
CA MET A 688 16.79 0.14 -26.14
C MET A 688 18.03 -0.08 -27.00
N GLU A 689 18.22 -1.29 -27.54
CA GLU A 689 19.31 -1.62 -28.47
C GLU A 689 19.29 -0.72 -29.69
N ALA A 690 18.10 -0.45 -30.25
CA ALA A 690 17.95 0.36 -31.45
C ALA A 690 18.12 1.86 -31.23
N ASN A 691 17.80 2.39 -30.05
CA ASN A 691 17.70 3.81 -29.79
C ASN A 691 18.68 4.33 -28.75
N TYR A 692 19.12 3.48 -27.80
CA TYR A 692 19.97 3.83 -26.67
C TYR A 692 21.08 2.82 -26.42
N TYR A 693 21.75 2.38 -27.53
CA TYR A 693 22.76 1.34 -27.50
C TYR A 693 23.88 1.58 -26.50
N ASP A 694 24.48 2.78 -26.49
CA ASP A 694 25.58 3.11 -25.58
C ASP A 694 25.17 3.09 -24.13
N PHE A 695 23.91 3.46 -23.82
CA PHE A 695 23.35 3.39 -22.47
C PHE A 695 23.10 1.93 -22.07
N LEU A 696 22.42 1.14 -22.89
CA LEU A 696 22.11 -0.27 -22.62
C LEU A 696 23.37 -1.10 -22.32
N HIS A 697 24.46 -0.83 -23.05
CA HIS A 697 25.75 -1.51 -22.89
C HIS A 697 26.73 -0.77 -21.96
N SER A 698 26.21 0.21 -21.18
CA SER A 698 27.02 0.95 -20.22
C SER A 698 27.09 0.21 -18.86
N GLY A 699 28.09 0.59 -18.08
CA GLY A 699 28.21 0.16 -16.69
C GLY A 699 28.67 -1.30 -16.52
N SER A 700 28.57 -1.75 -15.31
CA SER A 700 28.79 -3.15 -14.88
C SER A 700 28.12 -3.36 -13.55
N TYR A 701 27.70 -4.56 -13.26
CA TYR A 701 27.24 -4.88 -11.91
C TYR A 701 28.34 -4.63 -10.87
N VAL A 702 27.95 -4.09 -9.74
CA VAL A 702 28.86 -3.87 -8.60
C VAL A 702 28.93 -5.15 -7.80
N LEU A 703 30.02 -5.91 -8.01
CA LEU A 703 30.20 -7.25 -7.44
C LEU A 703 31.39 -7.30 -6.49
N SER A 704 31.28 -8.10 -5.41
CA SER A 704 32.28 -8.27 -4.38
C SER A 704 33.42 -9.18 -4.85
N ASP A 705 34.65 -8.71 -4.74
CA ASP A 705 35.88 -9.52 -4.92
C ASP A 705 36.05 -10.60 -3.84
N ASN A 706 35.31 -10.50 -2.72
CA ASN A 706 35.30 -11.48 -1.65
C ASN A 706 34.45 -12.72 -1.98
N VAL A 707 33.68 -12.70 -3.07
CA VAL A 707 32.89 -13.84 -3.55
C VAL A 707 33.67 -14.60 -4.62
N VAL A 708 33.88 -15.88 -4.36
CA VAL A 708 34.68 -16.77 -5.23
C VAL A 708 33.85 -17.93 -5.74
N GLN A 709 34.19 -18.41 -6.94
CA GLN A 709 33.60 -19.61 -7.48
C GLN A 709 34.29 -20.85 -6.91
N LEU A 710 33.51 -21.77 -6.32
CA LEU A 710 34.00 -23.04 -5.77
C LEU A 710 33.09 -24.17 -6.21
N SER A 711 33.69 -25.37 -6.34
CA SER A 711 32.89 -26.57 -6.55
C SER A 711 32.17 -27.00 -5.28
N TYR A 712 30.96 -27.51 -5.43
CA TYR A 712 30.18 -28.10 -4.33
C TYR A 712 29.62 -29.48 -4.69
N CYS A 713 29.41 -30.30 -3.68
CA CYS A 713 28.77 -31.62 -3.79
C CYS A 713 27.23 -31.38 -3.82
N ARG A 714 26.57 -31.77 -4.87
CA ARG A 714 25.12 -31.60 -5.03
C ARG A 714 24.30 -32.40 -4.01
N ASP A 715 24.86 -33.52 -3.50
CA ASP A 715 24.15 -34.36 -2.56
C ASP A 715 24.17 -33.83 -1.13
N SER A 716 25.07 -32.89 -0.81
CA SER A 716 25.23 -32.30 0.53
C SER A 716 25.21 -30.81 0.58
N GLY A 717 25.38 -30.11 -0.54
CA GLY A 717 25.59 -28.64 -0.57
C GLY A 717 26.96 -28.17 -0.05
N LEU A 718 27.84 -29.08 0.35
CA LEU A 718 29.14 -28.83 0.94
C LEU A 718 30.26 -28.86 -0.13
N ARG A 719 31.47 -28.42 0.19
CA ARG A 719 32.61 -28.58 -0.74
C ARG A 719 32.85 -30.08 -0.98
N PRO A 720 33.16 -30.49 -2.25
CA PRO A 720 33.27 -31.89 -2.56
C PRO A 720 34.45 -32.56 -1.85
N GLY A 721 34.21 -33.74 -1.29
CA GLY A 721 35.20 -34.65 -0.77
C GLY A 721 35.58 -35.73 -1.79
N PRO A 722 36.54 -36.63 -1.47
CA PRO A 722 37.06 -37.63 -2.42
C PRO A 722 36.01 -38.59 -2.97
N ASN A 723 34.90 -38.78 -2.27
CA ASN A 723 33.86 -39.74 -2.65
C ASN A 723 32.63 -39.06 -3.27
N CYS A 724 32.66 -37.75 -3.49
CA CYS A 724 31.55 -37.01 -4.12
C CYS A 724 31.64 -37.19 -5.64
N VAL A 725 30.54 -37.65 -6.24
CA VAL A 725 30.44 -37.93 -7.68
C VAL A 725 29.58 -36.85 -8.40
N HIS A 726 28.61 -36.27 -7.70
CA HIS A 726 27.76 -35.22 -8.26
C HIS A 726 28.29 -33.84 -7.82
N ILE A 727 29.04 -33.19 -8.71
CA ILE A 727 29.72 -31.93 -8.42
C ILE A 727 29.23 -30.86 -9.38
N ALA A 728 28.94 -29.68 -8.84
CA ALA A 728 28.65 -28.46 -9.58
C ALA A 728 29.47 -27.30 -9.05
N ASN A 729 29.40 -26.14 -9.70
CA ASN A 729 30.10 -24.92 -9.29
C ASN A 729 29.08 -23.92 -8.74
N GLY A 730 29.49 -23.18 -7.71
CA GLY A 730 28.69 -22.15 -7.07
C GLY A 730 29.52 -20.98 -6.59
N TRP A 731 28.88 -19.94 -6.15
CA TRP A 731 29.51 -18.70 -5.70
C TRP A 731 29.41 -18.58 -4.17
N TYR A 732 30.51 -18.30 -3.50
CA TYR A 732 30.61 -18.32 -2.05
C TYR A 732 31.38 -17.14 -1.52
N SER A 733 30.92 -16.50 -0.46
CA SER A 733 31.72 -15.55 0.31
C SER A 733 32.91 -16.29 0.94
N GLN A 734 34.10 -15.71 0.84
CA GLN A 734 35.30 -16.24 1.50
C GLN A 734 35.14 -16.30 3.02
N ASN A 735 34.20 -15.49 3.57
CA ASN A 735 33.89 -15.49 5.00
C ASN A 735 32.92 -16.62 5.41
N ASN A 736 32.26 -17.28 4.43
CA ASN A 736 31.28 -18.34 4.68
C ASN A 736 31.46 -19.51 3.69
N ILE A 737 32.67 -20.06 3.65
CA ILE A 737 32.97 -21.25 2.82
C ILE A 737 32.45 -22.50 3.53
N PRO A 738 31.60 -23.33 2.91
CA PRO A 738 31.13 -24.58 3.50
C PRO A 738 32.29 -25.55 3.80
N ARG A 739 32.18 -26.35 4.85
CA ARG A 739 33.13 -27.42 5.14
C ARG A 739 33.16 -28.47 4.03
N THR A 740 34.18 -29.31 4.03
CA THR A 740 34.28 -30.40 3.08
C THR A 740 33.29 -31.53 3.45
N CYS A 741 32.62 -32.08 2.46
CA CYS A 741 31.74 -33.23 2.54
C CYS A 741 32.53 -34.51 2.86
N ASP A 742 32.02 -35.38 3.72
CA ASP A 742 32.64 -36.65 4.06
C ASP A 742 32.39 -37.74 3.00
N GLY A 743 31.48 -37.47 2.03
CA GLY A 743 31.14 -38.38 0.95
C GLY A 743 30.33 -39.58 1.41
N GLY A 744 29.72 -39.53 2.59
CA GLY A 744 28.92 -40.61 3.19
C GLY A 744 27.76 -40.07 4.02
N SER A 745 27.97 -39.78 5.31
CA SER A 745 26.89 -39.33 6.20
C SER A 745 26.35 -37.96 5.86
N ASP A 746 27.11 -37.14 5.16
CA ASP A 746 26.68 -35.79 4.68
C ASP A 746 25.76 -35.86 3.46
N HIS A 747 25.77 -37.00 2.71
CA HIS A 747 24.91 -37.17 1.55
C HIS A 747 23.45 -37.38 1.96
N ILE A 748 22.58 -36.45 1.56
CA ILE A 748 21.15 -36.62 1.75
C ILE A 748 20.65 -37.58 0.66
N SER A 749 20.00 -38.67 1.09
CA SER A 749 19.41 -39.63 0.14
C SER A 749 18.38 -38.91 -0.74
N ARG A 750 18.65 -38.81 -2.03
CA ARG A 750 17.67 -38.33 -3.00
C ARG A 750 16.55 -39.37 -3.09
N THR A 751 15.43 -39.12 -2.42
CA THR A 751 14.20 -39.86 -2.64
C THR A 751 13.69 -39.47 -4.02
N SER A 752 13.64 -40.43 -4.95
CA SER A 752 12.95 -40.22 -6.22
C SER A 752 11.52 -39.82 -5.96
N ALA A 753 11.06 -38.77 -6.61
CA ALA A 753 9.68 -38.30 -6.55
C ALA A 753 8.73 -39.48 -6.78
N THR A 754 7.92 -39.80 -5.80
CA THR A 754 6.72 -40.61 -6.03
C THR A 754 5.69 -39.68 -6.64
N ALA A 755 5.47 -39.80 -7.95
CA ALA A 755 4.34 -39.17 -8.59
C ALA A 755 3.07 -39.59 -7.82
N THR A 756 2.44 -38.67 -7.13
CA THR A 756 1.09 -38.86 -6.60
C THR A 756 0.18 -39.04 -7.82
N PRO A 757 -0.54 -40.14 -7.98
CA PRO A 757 -1.42 -40.29 -9.13
C PRO A 757 -2.48 -39.17 -9.03
N SER A 758 -2.53 -38.30 -10.02
CA SER A 758 -3.66 -37.41 -10.22
C SER A 758 -4.96 -38.17 -10.02
N PRO A 759 -5.96 -37.65 -9.30
CA PRO A 759 -7.27 -38.25 -9.29
C PRO A 759 -7.75 -38.33 -10.74
N SER A 760 -7.90 -39.56 -11.23
CA SER A 760 -8.46 -39.82 -12.55
C SER A 760 -9.84 -39.18 -12.61
N ILE A 761 -9.96 -38.09 -13.39
CA ILE A 761 -11.26 -37.58 -13.81
C ILE A 761 -11.90 -38.69 -14.65
N GLU A 762 -12.87 -39.39 -14.08
CA GLU A 762 -13.72 -40.29 -14.85
C GLU A 762 -14.40 -39.43 -15.94
N PRO A 763 -14.41 -39.89 -17.21
CA PRO A 763 -15.09 -39.16 -18.25
C PRO A 763 -16.58 -39.07 -17.91
N SER A 764 -17.09 -37.90 -17.70
CA SER A 764 -18.52 -37.61 -17.53
C SER A 764 -19.25 -38.17 -18.74
N MET A 765 -20.22 -39.05 -18.47
CA MET A 765 -21.12 -39.61 -19.47
C MET A 765 -21.73 -38.49 -20.33
N GLU A 766 -21.64 -38.64 -21.64
CA GLU A 766 -22.41 -37.83 -22.61
C GLU A 766 -23.90 -37.88 -22.25
N PRO A 767 -24.60 -36.76 -22.30
CA PRO A 767 -26.05 -36.78 -22.22
C PRO A 767 -26.63 -37.31 -23.54
N SER A 768 -27.43 -38.33 -23.42
CA SER A 768 -28.31 -38.91 -24.45
C SER A 768 -29.14 -37.84 -25.17
N PRO A 769 -29.33 -37.95 -26.51
CA PRO A 769 -30.10 -37.01 -27.25
C PRO A 769 -31.62 -37.16 -26.96
N ARG A 770 -32.24 -36.15 -26.43
CA ARG A 770 -33.70 -36.01 -26.38
C ARG A 770 -34.19 -34.98 -27.39
N ASP A 771 -34.86 -35.50 -28.36
CA ASP A 771 -36.01 -35.02 -29.11
C ASP A 771 -36.03 -33.54 -29.56
N ALA A 772 -35.80 -33.39 -30.86
CA ALA A 772 -36.23 -32.27 -31.66
C ALA A 772 -37.75 -32.10 -31.61
N HIS A 773 -38.22 -30.95 -31.14
CA HIS A 773 -39.55 -30.45 -31.48
C HIS A 773 -39.41 -29.10 -32.18
N GLU A 774 -39.78 -29.16 -33.45
CA GLU A 774 -40.02 -28.01 -34.32
C GLU A 774 -41.02 -27.02 -33.68
N SER A 775 -40.71 -25.74 -33.76
CA SER A 775 -41.79 -24.74 -33.93
C SER A 775 -41.27 -23.58 -34.76
N ARG A 776 -41.96 -23.45 -35.86
CA ARG A 776 -41.87 -22.50 -36.97
C ARG A 776 -41.89 -21.03 -36.50
N MET A 777 -41.08 -20.25 -37.18
CA MET A 777 -41.30 -18.80 -37.28
C MET A 777 -42.64 -18.50 -38.03
N PRO A 778 -43.16 -17.30 -37.84
CA PRO A 778 -43.65 -16.55 -38.98
C PRO A 778 -42.95 -15.21 -39.14
N SER A 779 -42.67 -14.93 -40.39
CA SER A 779 -42.17 -13.68 -40.96
C SER A 779 -43.23 -12.56 -40.93
N SER A 780 -42.70 -11.33 -41.07
CA SER A 780 -43.30 -10.07 -41.54
C SER A 780 -43.91 -9.14 -40.49
N ALA A 781 -43.41 -7.96 -40.31
CA ALA A 781 -43.44 -6.73 -41.04
C ALA A 781 -42.57 -5.69 -40.34
#